data_2898cdc3d8ba1c83d904195cafb12b3b
#
_entry.id   2898cdc3d8ba1c83d904195cafb12b3b
#
_cell.length_a   1.000
_cell.length_b   1.000
_cell.length_c   1.000
_cell.angle_alpha   90.00
_cell.angle_beta   90.00
_cell.angle_gamma   90.00
#
_symmetry.space_group_name_H-M   'P 1'
#
loop_
_entity.id
_entity.type
_entity.pdbx_description
1 polymer ?
#
loop_
_entity_poly.entity_id
_entity_poly.type
_entity_poly.pdbx_seq_one_letter_code
_entity_poly.pdbx_strand_id
1 'polypeptide(L)'
;MNFAKVNLWHLGVAIGVFALLLGMLRIFGWSEPEVYPQIQKDIFLTINSLWSNVPSLTHNLTQLGDASVAFALLLGFSLIAPKLWEALIASSLLSLVLSTLFKTIYAMPRPARAFDNTFNIIGERLTGANSLPSGHSITIFTILSVLLFAFMPSLRKWRLPFIIGITLLGVFVGLSRVGVGAHYPLDVLVGASLGCVCGVFGVLVAGKTRIFAWLDSRFGLLVFATLGGVAVVMAIQNISKYNLLVFYLALICALGCLFMILHKYFTNTQRLDLQYTPPRANPIAFIFVISALQVAFFHFPFLGFVQTNLALDSLNAIVLFVSLVLFLFALTTLMPLLLALISFNLTKIWFAIISITNAIAVYFVSVYGVFLDKTMMGNLFNTNPAEAGEFLSLKMALYIVILGLLPACFLLFEKVARPTRKSLAKSLGLIFFTLIVLTGVNFQNLLWLDKYSKQLGALIMPWSYIGNSVRYFQGELAKNKKEIPLPDAHIANDKKSVVVLVIGESARAKNFSLYGYSRNTNPLLLEVSGLRHFYAKSSTTYTSASVKNMLSYKDSTNLYEILPNYLARTGVDVMWRSTNWGEPPLHLPSEDIMRYSQLAEKYIHLNDNYESALVAGLTEDIELAKSPKVLIVIHTSTSHGPTYYKKYPPQFEIFTPVCKSVEPKGCLQSEIINAYDNTILYTDFLLHSIISQLSKLDKYESTMIYVSDHGESLGENGVYMHGIPLAFAPKEQYEIPFFVWSSNASRIKDLNEATHFHIFHSVLTFL
;
A
#
# COMPACT_ATOMS: atom_id res chain seq x y z
N MET A 1 -37.61 1.13 22.45
CA MET A 1 -37.81 1.61 21.07
C MET A 1 -39.30 1.63 20.76
N ASN A 2 -39.83 2.75 20.29
CA ASN A 2 -41.27 2.94 20.08
C ASN A 2 -41.72 2.66 18.63
N PHE A 3 -41.23 1.61 17.99
CA PHE A 3 -41.63 1.25 16.60
C PHE A 3 -43.12 0.95 16.48
N ALA A 4 -43.75 0.53 17.58
CA ALA A 4 -45.20 0.24 17.58
C ALA A 4 -46.11 1.44 17.27
N LYS A 5 -45.60 2.68 17.31
CA LYS A 5 -46.38 3.91 17.00
C LYS A 5 -46.39 4.28 15.51
N VAL A 6 -45.54 3.62 14.70
CA VAL A 6 -45.47 3.83 13.25
C VAL A 6 -46.53 2.95 12.60
N ASN A 7 -47.35 3.55 11.72
CA ASN A 7 -48.42 2.86 11.02
C ASN A 7 -48.37 3.12 9.51
N LEU A 8 -49.25 2.49 8.76
CA LEU A 8 -49.31 2.59 7.30
C LEU A 8 -49.56 4.02 6.79
N TRP A 9 -50.15 4.92 7.61
CA TRP A 9 -50.32 6.33 7.25
C TRP A 9 -48.96 7.01 7.04
N HIS A 10 -48.00 6.80 7.92
CA HIS A 10 -46.64 7.37 7.76
C HIS A 10 -45.98 6.90 6.47
N LEU A 11 -46.15 5.62 6.11
CA LEU A 11 -45.65 5.09 4.85
C LEU A 11 -46.40 5.70 3.66
N GLY A 12 -47.74 5.84 3.75
CA GLY A 12 -48.56 6.47 2.71
C GLY A 12 -48.14 7.92 2.44
N VAL A 13 -47.87 8.70 3.51
CA VAL A 13 -47.35 10.08 3.36
C VAL A 13 -45.97 10.09 2.69
N ALA A 14 -45.04 9.21 3.12
CA ALA A 14 -43.72 9.15 2.51
C ALA A 14 -43.79 8.77 1.02
N ILE A 15 -44.57 7.76 0.66
CA ILE A 15 -44.84 7.37 -0.73
C ILE A 15 -45.49 8.50 -1.53
N GLY A 16 -46.47 9.22 -0.92
CA GLY A 16 -47.13 10.34 -1.56
C GLY A 16 -46.17 11.47 -1.93
N VAL A 17 -45.28 11.85 -1.01
CA VAL A 17 -44.21 12.86 -1.26
C VAL A 17 -43.27 12.38 -2.38
N PHE A 18 -42.81 11.13 -2.33
CA PHE A 18 -41.95 10.58 -3.36
C PHE A 18 -42.64 10.52 -4.75
N ALA A 19 -43.89 10.07 -4.80
CA ALA A 19 -44.67 10.02 -6.02
C ALA A 19 -44.94 11.42 -6.59
N LEU A 20 -45.20 12.42 -5.72
CA LEU A 20 -45.38 13.82 -6.12
C LEU A 20 -44.12 14.35 -6.81
N LEU A 21 -42.92 14.11 -6.23
CA LEU A 21 -41.65 14.54 -6.83
C LEU A 21 -41.42 13.89 -8.20
N LEU A 22 -41.65 12.60 -8.33
CA LEU A 22 -41.55 11.92 -9.62
C LEU A 22 -42.58 12.39 -10.62
N GLY A 23 -43.81 12.65 -10.16
CA GLY A 23 -44.89 13.22 -10.98
C GLY A 23 -44.53 14.62 -11.52
N MET A 24 -43.95 15.48 -10.68
CA MET A 24 -43.46 16.79 -11.11
C MET A 24 -42.37 16.66 -12.18
N LEU A 25 -41.37 15.78 -11.99
CA LEU A 25 -40.35 15.55 -13.00
C LEU A 25 -40.93 15.16 -14.36
N ARG A 26 -41.98 14.34 -14.36
CA ARG A 26 -42.67 13.91 -15.58
C ARG A 26 -43.55 14.97 -16.23
N ILE A 27 -44.35 15.66 -15.42
CA ILE A 27 -45.30 16.68 -15.90
C ILE A 27 -44.58 17.89 -16.52
N PHE A 28 -43.47 18.31 -15.92
CA PHE A 28 -42.66 19.43 -16.43
C PHE A 28 -41.65 19.05 -17.51
N GLY A 29 -41.61 17.79 -17.96
CA GLY A 29 -40.63 17.30 -18.93
C GLY A 29 -39.20 17.24 -18.44
N TRP A 30 -38.98 17.35 -17.10
CA TRP A 30 -37.66 17.33 -16.48
C TRP A 30 -37.05 15.91 -16.39
N SER A 31 -37.76 14.90 -16.83
CA SER A 31 -37.31 13.53 -16.87
C SER A 31 -36.48 13.17 -18.12
N GLU A 32 -36.30 14.13 -19.05
CA GLU A 32 -35.48 13.90 -20.24
C GLU A 32 -33.99 14.14 -19.96
N PRO A 33 -33.10 13.22 -20.39
CA PRO A 33 -31.66 13.29 -20.09
C PRO A 33 -30.95 14.55 -20.56
N GLU A 34 -31.44 15.21 -21.61
CA GLU A 34 -30.90 16.44 -22.17
C GLU A 34 -31.35 17.69 -21.37
N VAL A 35 -32.62 17.69 -20.91
CA VAL A 35 -33.23 18.79 -20.17
C VAL A 35 -32.82 18.79 -18.71
N TYR A 36 -32.70 17.60 -18.10
CA TYR A 36 -32.48 17.41 -16.68
C TYR A 36 -31.27 18.13 -16.12
N PRO A 37 -30.08 18.10 -16.75
CA PRO A 37 -28.89 18.85 -16.29
C PRO A 37 -29.08 20.37 -16.40
N GLN A 38 -29.70 20.83 -17.49
CA GLN A 38 -29.76 22.25 -17.85
C GLN A 38 -30.61 23.04 -16.87
N ILE A 39 -31.78 22.51 -16.47
CA ILE A 39 -32.70 23.18 -15.52
C ILE A 39 -32.09 23.34 -14.11
N GLN A 40 -31.07 22.60 -13.78
CA GLN A 40 -30.43 22.60 -12.47
C GLN A 40 -29.03 23.26 -12.48
N LYS A 41 -28.55 23.68 -13.64
CA LYS A 41 -27.16 24.14 -13.83
C LYS A 41 -26.77 25.24 -12.86
N ASP A 42 -27.57 26.31 -12.78
CA ASP A 42 -27.21 27.48 -11.97
C ASP A 42 -27.23 27.18 -10.48
N ILE A 43 -28.29 26.47 -10.01
CA ILE A 43 -28.37 26.02 -8.60
C ILE A 43 -27.27 25.06 -8.27
N PHE A 44 -26.95 24.13 -9.18
CA PHE A 44 -25.84 23.18 -9.02
C PHE A 44 -24.50 23.91 -8.88
N LEU A 45 -24.18 24.83 -9.79
CA LEU A 45 -22.94 25.59 -9.78
C LEU A 45 -22.80 26.45 -8.52
N THR A 46 -23.90 27.07 -8.07
CA THR A 46 -23.91 27.89 -6.86
C THR A 46 -23.60 27.04 -5.61
N ILE A 47 -24.28 25.89 -5.45
CA ILE A 47 -24.04 25.01 -4.31
C ILE A 47 -22.62 24.41 -4.38
N ASN A 48 -22.19 23.98 -5.56
CA ASN A 48 -20.86 23.40 -5.76
C ASN A 48 -19.75 24.42 -5.42
N SER A 49 -19.84 25.66 -5.89
CA SER A 49 -18.87 26.71 -5.59
C SER A 49 -18.82 27.04 -4.09
N LEU A 50 -19.97 27.09 -3.41
CA LEU A 50 -20.04 27.37 -1.98
C LEU A 50 -19.35 26.28 -1.16
N TRP A 51 -19.64 25.01 -1.46
CA TRP A 51 -19.09 23.85 -0.72
C TRP A 51 -17.65 23.53 -1.08
N SER A 52 -17.17 23.91 -2.27
CA SER A 52 -15.78 23.73 -2.68
C SER A 52 -14.79 24.64 -1.93
N ASN A 53 -15.27 25.69 -1.24
CA ASN A 53 -14.42 26.51 -0.37
C ASN A 53 -13.97 25.79 0.91
N VAL A 54 -14.63 24.67 1.27
CA VAL A 54 -14.30 23.84 2.44
C VAL A 54 -14.16 22.37 2.04
N PRO A 55 -13.23 22.01 1.14
CA PRO A 55 -13.19 20.73 0.46
C PRO A 55 -13.03 19.53 1.42
N SER A 56 -12.21 19.66 2.45
CA SER A 56 -12.02 18.61 3.46
C SER A 56 -13.28 18.31 4.24
N LEU A 57 -14.01 19.33 4.68
CA LEU A 57 -15.30 19.15 5.37
C LEU A 57 -16.33 18.51 4.44
N THR A 58 -16.46 19.03 3.22
CA THR A 58 -17.39 18.53 2.20
C THR A 58 -17.13 17.06 1.89
N HIS A 59 -15.87 16.66 1.72
CA HIS A 59 -15.49 15.30 1.45
C HIS A 59 -15.74 14.35 2.65
N ASN A 60 -15.49 14.80 3.87
CA ASN A 60 -15.81 14.02 5.07
C ASN A 60 -17.33 13.84 5.26
N LEU A 61 -18.12 14.91 5.12
CA LEU A 61 -19.58 14.86 5.27
C LEU A 61 -20.22 13.92 4.25
N THR A 62 -19.79 13.95 2.99
CA THR A 62 -20.36 13.11 1.95
C THR A 62 -20.20 11.62 2.27
N GLN A 63 -19.13 11.22 2.96
CA GLN A 63 -18.87 9.81 3.33
C GLN A 63 -19.81 9.30 4.43
N LEU A 64 -20.49 10.16 5.19
CA LEU A 64 -21.54 9.72 6.11
C LEU A 64 -22.75 9.10 5.39
N GLY A 65 -22.92 9.39 4.11
CA GLY A 65 -23.90 8.74 3.23
C GLY A 65 -23.41 7.43 2.61
N ASP A 66 -22.14 7.04 2.82
CA ASP A 66 -21.63 5.76 2.40
C ASP A 66 -22.10 4.64 3.33
N ALA A 67 -22.57 3.52 2.75
CA ALA A 67 -23.15 2.42 3.51
C ALA A 67 -22.13 1.75 4.44
N SER A 68 -20.86 1.66 4.06
CA SER A 68 -19.81 1.03 4.86
C SER A 68 -19.45 1.88 6.09
N VAL A 69 -19.37 3.20 5.93
CA VAL A 69 -19.13 4.15 7.03
C VAL A 69 -20.32 4.15 7.99
N ALA A 70 -21.53 4.26 7.45
CA ALA A 70 -22.76 4.25 8.25
C ALA A 70 -22.91 2.95 9.03
N PHE A 71 -22.63 1.80 8.41
CA PHE A 71 -22.63 0.50 9.08
C PHE A 71 -21.63 0.47 10.23
N ALA A 72 -20.39 0.89 10.00
CA ALA A 72 -19.32 0.90 11.02
C ALA A 72 -19.72 1.75 12.24
N LEU A 73 -20.26 2.95 12.01
CA LEU A 73 -20.69 3.87 13.08
C LEU A 73 -21.90 3.35 13.88
N LEU A 74 -22.78 2.57 13.24
CA LEU A 74 -23.99 2.03 13.87
C LEU A 74 -23.81 0.64 14.46
N LEU A 75 -22.68 -0.02 14.23
CA LEU A 75 -22.41 -1.42 14.60
C LEU A 75 -22.65 -1.68 16.11
N GLY A 76 -22.34 -0.72 16.98
CA GLY A 76 -22.53 -0.81 18.42
C GLY A 76 -24.00 -1.04 18.82
N PHE A 77 -24.96 -0.59 18.03
CA PHE A 77 -26.38 -0.83 18.30
C PHE A 77 -26.78 -2.31 18.16
N SER A 78 -25.97 -3.16 17.53
CA SER A 78 -26.21 -4.61 17.49
C SER A 78 -26.17 -5.24 18.90
N LEU A 79 -25.46 -4.62 19.83
CA LEU A 79 -25.32 -5.11 21.22
C LEU A 79 -26.44 -4.61 22.14
N ILE A 80 -26.91 -3.36 21.94
CA ILE A 80 -27.83 -2.68 22.87
C ILE A 80 -29.23 -2.50 22.29
N ALA A 81 -29.38 -2.59 20.99
CA ALA A 81 -30.63 -2.29 20.29
C ALA A 81 -30.83 -3.14 19.01
N PRO A 82 -30.86 -4.50 19.10
CA PRO A 82 -30.93 -5.37 17.92
C PRO A 82 -32.15 -5.07 17.01
N LYS A 83 -33.29 -4.64 17.58
CA LYS A 83 -34.46 -4.20 16.78
C LYS A 83 -34.17 -3.03 15.84
N LEU A 84 -33.19 -2.18 16.14
CA LEU A 84 -32.74 -1.12 15.22
C LEU A 84 -32.17 -1.73 13.94
N TRP A 85 -31.38 -2.80 14.10
CA TRP A 85 -30.79 -3.52 12.99
C TRP A 85 -31.82 -4.30 12.16
N GLU A 86 -32.88 -4.83 12.79
CA GLU A 86 -34.00 -5.41 12.05
C GLU A 86 -34.61 -4.38 11.08
N ALA A 87 -34.83 -3.15 11.56
CA ALA A 87 -35.36 -2.07 10.74
C ALA A 87 -34.36 -1.62 9.65
N LEU A 88 -33.07 -1.47 9.99
CA LEU A 88 -32.04 -1.05 9.03
C LEU A 88 -31.85 -2.09 7.92
N ILE A 89 -31.84 -3.39 8.21
CA ILE A 89 -31.69 -4.44 7.20
C ILE A 89 -32.92 -4.47 6.27
N ALA A 90 -34.12 -4.43 6.82
CA ALA A 90 -35.35 -4.38 6.02
C ALA A 90 -35.37 -3.13 5.11
N SER A 91 -34.97 -1.97 5.64
CA SER A 91 -34.85 -0.73 4.87
C SER A 91 -33.81 -0.82 3.75
N SER A 92 -32.63 -1.39 4.07
CA SER A 92 -31.50 -1.48 3.13
C SER A 92 -31.81 -2.40 1.96
N LEU A 93 -32.47 -3.53 2.21
CA LEU A 93 -32.93 -4.45 1.15
C LEU A 93 -33.89 -3.75 0.19
N LEU A 94 -34.87 -3.02 0.70
CA LEU A 94 -35.79 -2.27 -0.13
C LEU A 94 -35.09 -1.14 -0.89
N SER A 95 -34.18 -0.41 -0.22
CA SER A 95 -33.45 0.70 -0.83
C SER A 95 -32.54 0.25 -1.96
N LEU A 96 -31.89 -0.92 -1.82
CA LEU A 96 -31.04 -1.51 -2.86
C LEU A 96 -31.86 -1.80 -4.14
N VAL A 97 -33.02 -2.45 -3.98
CA VAL A 97 -33.89 -2.78 -5.11
C VAL A 97 -34.41 -1.51 -5.79
N LEU A 98 -34.97 -0.58 -5.01
CA LEU A 98 -35.58 0.63 -5.58
C LEU A 98 -34.52 1.59 -6.17
N SER A 99 -33.38 1.75 -5.52
CA SER A 99 -32.28 2.56 -6.05
C SER A 99 -31.80 2.06 -7.41
N THR A 100 -31.57 0.75 -7.52
CA THR A 100 -31.13 0.12 -8.79
C THR A 100 -32.22 0.29 -9.86
N LEU A 101 -33.48 0.02 -9.52
CA LEU A 101 -34.60 0.14 -10.45
C LEU A 101 -34.71 1.57 -11.03
N PHE A 102 -34.73 2.59 -10.17
CA PHE A 102 -34.88 3.99 -10.61
C PHE A 102 -33.66 4.50 -11.39
N LYS A 103 -32.44 4.10 -11.02
CA LYS A 103 -31.23 4.43 -11.78
C LYS A 103 -31.24 3.85 -13.18
N THR A 104 -31.78 2.64 -13.35
CA THR A 104 -31.92 1.99 -14.67
C THR A 104 -33.01 2.64 -15.49
N ILE A 105 -34.17 2.99 -14.87
CA ILE A 105 -35.30 3.59 -15.59
C ILE A 105 -34.96 5.00 -16.10
N TYR A 106 -34.35 5.84 -15.27
CA TYR A 106 -34.12 7.23 -15.63
C TYR A 106 -32.78 7.45 -16.36
N ALA A 107 -31.79 6.66 -16.13
CA ALA A 107 -30.45 6.68 -16.78
C ALA A 107 -29.86 8.11 -16.93
N MET A 108 -30.04 9.00 -15.93
CA MET A 108 -29.63 10.41 -16.00
C MET A 108 -28.12 10.58 -16.01
N PRO A 109 -27.56 11.44 -16.90
CA PRO A 109 -26.14 11.71 -16.93
C PRO A 109 -25.70 12.44 -15.64
N ARG A 110 -24.48 12.09 -15.13
CA ARG A 110 -23.89 12.78 -14.00
C ARG A 110 -23.36 14.16 -14.39
N PRO A 111 -23.18 15.10 -13.42
CA PRO A 111 -22.65 16.45 -13.70
C PRO A 111 -21.35 16.45 -14.52
N ALA A 112 -20.40 15.57 -14.18
CA ALA A 112 -19.12 15.49 -14.87
C ALA A 112 -19.20 14.91 -16.32
N ARG A 113 -20.36 14.39 -16.72
CA ARG A 113 -20.65 13.98 -18.10
C ARG A 113 -21.41 15.07 -18.88
N ALA A 114 -22.23 15.83 -18.19
CA ALA A 114 -23.11 16.84 -18.81
C ALA A 114 -22.45 18.22 -18.93
N PHE A 115 -21.50 18.54 -18.02
CA PHE A 115 -20.82 19.85 -17.98
C PHE A 115 -19.32 19.68 -18.13
N ASP A 116 -18.74 20.33 -19.14
CA ASP A 116 -17.30 20.30 -19.41
C ASP A 116 -16.53 21.16 -18.41
N ASN A 117 -15.88 20.56 -17.40
CA ASN A 117 -14.89 21.14 -16.47
C ASN A 117 -15.20 22.55 -15.92
N THR A 118 -16.49 22.97 -15.89
CA THR A 118 -16.92 24.30 -15.44
C THR A 118 -17.22 24.38 -13.95
N PHE A 119 -16.94 23.32 -13.18
CA PHE A 119 -17.23 23.22 -11.76
C PHE A 119 -16.15 22.42 -11.01
N ASN A 120 -16.15 22.52 -9.67
CA ASN A 120 -15.15 21.85 -8.84
C ASN A 120 -15.54 20.39 -8.55
N ILE A 121 -14.61 19.47 -8.73
CA ILE A 121 -14.78 18.05 -8.38
C ILE A 121 -13.89 17.74 -7.18
N ILE A 122 -14.50 17.26 -6.09
CA ILE A 122 -13.80 16.84 -4.87
C ILE A 122 -13.85 15.30 -4.79
N GLY A 123 -12.70 14.63 -4.86
CA GLY A 123 -12.59 13.18 -4.90
C GLY A 123 -12.70 12.62 -6.32
N GLU A 124 -13.45 11.55 -6.52
CA GLU A 124 -13.53 10.85 -7.82
C GLU A 124 -14.42 11.56 -8.84
N ARG A 125 -13.96 11.63 -10.09
CA ARG A 125 -14.75 12.08 -11.23
C ARG A 125 -15.70 10.96 -11.70
N LEU A 126 -16.99 11.16 -11.49
CA LEU A 126 -18.03 10.19 -11.84
C LEU A 126 -18.73 10.59 -13.15
N THR A 127 -18.55 9.80 -14.23
CA THR A 127 -19.06 10.13 -15.58
C THR A 127 -20.21 9.24 -16.05
N GLY A 128 -20.78 8.39 -15.17
CA GLY A 128 -21.84 7.45 -15.52
C GLY A 128 -23.20 8.11 -15.85
N ALA A 129 -24.11 7.30 -16.41
CA ALA A 129 -25.52 7.70 -16.64
C ALA A 129 -26.44 7.11 -15.55
N ASN A 130 -26.12 7.35 -14.28
CA ASN A 130 -26.82 6.79 -13.12
C ASN A 130 -26.95 7.80 -11.98
N SER A 131 -27.17 9.08 -12.33
CA SER A 131 -27.21 10.18 -11.36
C SER A 131 -28.47 10.14 -10.48
N LEU A 132 -29.66 9.95 -11.06
CA LEU A 132 -30.94 9.95 -10.35
C LEU A 132 -31.39 8.54 -9.95
N PRO A 133 -31.72 8.31 -8.68
CA PRO A 133 -31.53 9.15 -7.49
C PRO A 133 -30.14 9.00 -6.86
N SER A 134 -29.75 9.96 -6.00
CA SER A 134 -28.49 9.91 -5.25
C SER A 134 -28.47 8.78 -4.21
N GLY A 135 -27.57 7.80 -4.39
CA GLY A 135 -27.44 6.65 -3.49
C GLY A 135 -27.06 7.03 -2.05
N HIS A 136 -26.10 7.96 -1.87
CA HIS A 136 -25.72 8.46 -0.54
C HIS A 136 -26.87 9.17 0.17
N SER A 137 -27.69 9.92 -0.59
CA SER A 137 -28.88 10.55 -0.02
C SER A 137 -29.92 9.52 0.40
N ILE A 138 -30.14 8.46 -0.39
CA ILE A 138 -31.01 7.35 0.01
C ILE A 138 -30.50 6.73 1.31
N THR A 139 -29.22 6.38 1.39
CA THR A 139 -28.63 5.72 2.56
C THR A 139 -28.80 6.58 3.81
N ILE A 140 -28.38 7.84 3.77
CA ILE A 140 -28.42 8.69 4.98
C ILE A 140 -29.87 8.94 5.44
N PHE A 141 -30.81 9.26 4.53
CA PHE A 141 -32.18 9.50 4.91
C PHE A 141 -32.93 8.22 5.34
N THR A 142 -32.56 7.05 4.82
CA THR A 142 -33.03 5.76 5.33
C THR A 142 -32.62 5.57 6.79
N ILE A 143 -31.33 5.76 7.10
CA ILE A 143 -30.79 5.62 8.46
C ILE A 143 -31.43 6.64 9.40
N LEU A 144 -31.45 7.92 9.01
CA LEU A 144 -32.00 8.99 9.85
C LEU A 144 -33.48 8.81 10.10
N SER A 145 -34.25 8.29 9.15
CA SER A 145 -35.67 7.94 9.36
C SER A 145 -35.82 6.82 10.37
N VAL A 146 -35.00 5.76 10.31
CA VAL A 146 -35.03 4.70 11.30
C VAL A 146 -34.64 5.22 12.69
N LEU A 147 -33.59 6.03 12.81
CA LEU A 147 -33.15 6.64 14.06
C LEU A 147 -34.20 7.59 14.64
N LEU A 148 -34.86 8.37 13.79
CA LEU A 148 -35.94 9.30 14.17
C LEU A 148 -37.04 8.56 14.92
N PHE A 149 -37.53 7.43 14.39
CA PHE A 149 -38.58 6.66 15.02
C PHE A 149 -38.13 5.82 16.19
N ALA A 150 -36.85 5.32 16.15
CA ALA A 150 -36.27 4.52 17.21
C ALA A 150 -36.06 5.33 18.50
N PHE A 151 -35.57 6.57 18.37
CA PHE A 151 -35.10 7.41 19.48
C PHE A 151 -35.93 8.67 19.70
N MET A 152 -37.15 8.77 19.13
CA MET A 152 -38.04 9.90 19.33
C MET A 152 -38.18 10.23 20.82
N PRO A 153 -37.86 11.44 21.27
CA PRO A 153 -37.98 11.83 22.68
C PRO A 153 -39.38 11.64 23.25
N SER A 154 -39.44 11.13 24.48
CA SER A 154 -40.73 10.98 25.19
C SER A 154 -41.34 12.34 25.55
N LEU A 155 -40.49 13.30 25.94
CA LEU A 155 -40.90 14.66 26.27
C LEU A 155 -41.23 15.47 25.01
N ARG A 156 -42.46 15.98 24.91
CA ARG A 156 -42.95 16.69 23.71
C ARG A 156 -42.10 17.90 23.32
N LYS A 157 -41.55 18.64 24.29
CA LYS A 157 -40.68 19.80 24.06
C LYS A 157 -39.39 19.50 23.31
N TRP A 158 -38.87 18.27 23.41
CA TRP A 158 -37.64 17.88 22.73
C TRP A 158 -37.88 17.22 21.37
N ARG A 159 -39.13 16.94 20.98
CA ARG A 159 -39.41 16.27 19.70
C ARG A 159 -39.06 17.13 18.50
N LEU A 160 -39.48 18.40 18.52
CA LEU A 160 -39.21 19.32 17.41
C LEU A 160 -37.71 19.60 17.22
N PRO A 161 -36.94 19.95 18.27
CA PRO A 161 -35.48 20.08 18.16
C PRO A 161 -34.82 18.83 17.63
N PHE A 162 -35.23 17.63 18.04
CA PHE A 162 -34.69 16.35 17.60
C PHE A 162 -35.01 16.12 16.12
N ILE A 163 -36.20 16.35 15.65
CA ILE A 163 -36.60 16.25 14.24
C ILE A 163 -35.76 17.22 13.40
N ILE A 164 -35.65 18.48 13.82
CA ILE A 164 -34.85 19.49 13.12
C ILE A 164 -33.41 19.07 13.03
N GLY A 165 -32.78 18.61 14.13
CA GLY A 165 -31.40 18.20 14.16
C GLY A 165 -31.09 17.03 13.19
N ILE A 166 -31.95 16.00 13.21
CA ILE A 166 -31.83 14.85 12.29
C ILE A 166 -32.02 15.28 10.84
N THR A 167 -33.02 16.15 10.56
CA THR A 167 -33.27 16.62 9.20
C THR A 167 -32.11 17.47 8.68
N LEU A 168 -31.60 18.39 9.49
CA LEU A 168 -30.45 19.22 9.12
C LEU A 168 -29.20 18.35 8.80
N LEU A 169 -28.93 17.34 9.61
CA LEU A 169 -27.84 16.41 9.32
C LEU A 169 -28.01 15.75 7.95
N GLY A 170 -29.19 15.24 7.64
CA GLY A 170 -29.53 14.66 6.34
C GLY A 170 -29.35 15.66 5.19
N VAL A 171 -29.82 16.89 5.38
CA VAL A 171 -29.67 17.96 4.38
C VAL A 171 -28.21 18.31 4.14
N PHE A 172 -27.39 18.46 5.19
CA PHE A 172 -25.95 18.74 5.03
C PHE A 172 -25.23 17.62 4.29
N VAL A 173 -25.49 16.35 4.62
CA VAL A 173 -24.92 15.21 3.89
C VAL A 173 -25.44 15.16 2.45
N GLY A 174 -26.72 15.46 2.22
CA GLY A 174 -27.28 15.54 0.87
C GLY A 174 -26.63 16.65 0.03
N LEU A 175 -26.54 17.87 0.57
CA LEU A 175 -25.91 19.01 -0.11
C LEU A 175 -24.42 18.79 -0.38
N SER A 176 -23.71 18.07 0.49
CA SER A 176 -22.31 17.72 0.23
C SER A 176 -22.13 16.89 -1.05
N ARG A 177 -23.16 16.11 -1.50
CA ARG A 177 -23.13 15.38 -2.78
C ARG A 177 -23.14 16.30 -4.00
N VAL A 178 -23.82 17.43 -3.88
CA VAL A 178 -23.77 18.51 -4.88
C VAL A 178 -22.42 19.22 -4.79
N GLY A 179 -21.96 19.49 -3.57
CA GLY A 179 -20.69 20.14 -3.29
C GLY A 179 -19.47 19.41 -3.85
N VAL A 180 -19.42 18.08 -3.79
CA VAL A 180 -18.34 17.28 -4.41
C VAL A 180 -18.49 17.13 -5.93
N GLY A 181 -19.56 17.63 -6.54
CA GLY A 181 -19.79 17.56 -7.98
C GLY A 181 -20.34 16.20 -8.47
N ALA A 182 -20.85 15.35 -7.58
CA ALA A 182 -21.27 14.00 -7.92
C ALA A 182 -22.74 13.88 -8.36
N HIS A 183 -23.61 14.78 -7.90
CA HIS A 183 -25.06 14.72 -8.09
C HIS A 183 -25.69 16.12 -8.24
N TYR A 184 -26.85 16.19 -8.89
CA TYR A 184 -27.67 17.39 -8.96
C TYR A 184 -28.56 17.57 -7.71
N PRO A 185 -29.07 18.77 -7.42
CA PRO A 185 -29.98 18.99 -6.31
C PRO A 185 -31.24 18.10 -6.33
N LEU A 186 -31.84 17.87 -7.50
CA LEU A 186 -33.00 16.97 -7.63
C LEU A 186 -32.68 15.51 -7.36
N ASP A 187 -31.46 15.03 -7.69
CA ASP A 187 -31.02 13.70 -7.32
C ASP A 187 -31.04 13.50 -5.81
N VAL A 188 -30.62 14.55 -5.08
CA VAL A 188 -30.57 14.56 -3.61
C VAL A 188 -31.97 14.56 -3.03
N LEU A 189 -32.89 15.41 -3.54
CA LEU A 189 -34.27 15.48 -3.09
C LEU A 189 -35.03 14.18 -3.31
N VAL A 190 -34.95 13.61 -4.51
CA VAL A 190 -35.59 12.33 -4.84
C VAL A 190 -34.96 11.22 -4.02
N GLY A 191 -33.62 11.21 -3.86
CA GLY A 191 -32.95 10.26 -3.00
C GLY A 191 -33.34 10.36 -1.54
N ALA A 192 -33.51 11.57 -1.00
CA ALA A 192 -33.96 11.81 0.36
C ALA A 192 -35.39 11.29 0.60
N SER A 193 -36.31 11.60 -0.31
CA SER A 193 -37.71 11.15 -0.21
C SER A 193 -37.79 9.59 -0.30
N LEU A 194 -37.06 8.98 -1.23
CA LEU A 194 -36.99 7.54 -1.34
C LEU A 194 -36.36 6.90 -0.08
N GLY A 195 -35.32 7.51 0.48
CA GLY A 195 -34.72 7.07 1.74
C GLY A 195 -35.71 7.09 2.90
N CYS A 196 -36.56 8.14 2.99
CA CYS A 196 -37.64 8.18 3.98
C CYS A 196 -38.67 7.05 3.78
N VAL A 197 -39.08 6.76 2.55
CA VAL A 197 -39.97 5.61 2.24
C VAL A 197 -39.35 4.31 2.76
N CYS A 198 -38.08 4.04 2.41
CA CYS A 198 -37.39 2.82 2.82
C CYS A 198 -37.25 2.74 4.35
N GLY A 199 -36.89 3.85 5.01
CA GLY A 199 -36.72 3.90 6.46
C GLY A 199 -38.01 3.62 7.22
N VAL A 200 -39.12 4.27 6.82
CA VAL A 200 -40.46 4.05 7.40
C VAL A 200 -40.91 2.60 7.18
N PHE A 201 -40.70 2.05 5.98
CA PHE A 201 -40.97 0.63 5.68
C PHE A 201 -40.25 -0.31 6.64
N GLY A 202 -38.91 -0.15 6.79
CA GLY A 202 -38.14 -0.98 7.68
C GLY A 202 -38.58 -0.92 9.15
N VAL A 203 -38.95 0.28 9.64
CA VAL A 203 -39.53 0.46 10.98
C VAL A 203 -40.86 -0.31 11.11
N LEU A 204 -41.72 -0.28 10.10
CA LEU A 204 -42.95 -1.04 10.09
C LEU A 204 -42.72 -2.54 10.12
N VAL A 205 -41.76 -3.04 9.34
CA VAL A 205 -41.37 -4.46 9.32
C VAL A 205 -40.86 -4.87 10.71
N ALA A 206 -39.88 -4.18 11.28
CA ALA A 206 -39.34 -4.48 12.60
C ALA A 206 -40.37 -4.34 13.74
N GLY A 207 -41.36 -3.44 13.59
CA GLY A 207 -42.43 -3.24 14.56
C GLY A 207 -43.53 -4.30 14.53
N LYS A 208 -43.81 -4.90 13.36
CA LYS A 208 -44.93 -5.81 13.15
C LYS A 208 -44.57 -7.26 12.86
N THR A 209 -43.31 -7.54 12.56
CA THR A 209 -42.82 -8.89 12.21
C THR A 209 -41.66 -9.31 13.11
N ARG A 210 -41.30 -10.59 13.05
CA ARG A 210 -40.12 -11.18 13.71
C ARG A 210 -39.16 -11.82 12.70
N ILE A 211 -39.23 -11.41 11.42
CA ILE A 211 -38.45 -12.03 10.33
C ILE A 211 -36.94 -11.99 10.62
N PHE A 212 -36.47 -10.91 11.23
CA PHE A 212 -35.05 -10.72 11.55
C PHE A 212 -34.73 -10.93 13.05
N ALA A 213 -35.62 -11.58 13.83
CA ALA A 213 -35.38 -11.85 15.25
C ALA A 213 -34.13 -12.68 15.55
N TRP A 214 -33.65 -13.43 14.56
CA TRP A 214 -32.39 -14.20 14.64
C TRP A 214 -31.15 -13.32 14.84
N LEU A 215 -31.22 -12.02 14.54
CA LEU A 215 -30.13 -11.06 14.78
C LEU A 215 -29.78 -10.91 16.27
N ASP A 216 -30.74 -11.19 17.19
CA ASP A 216 -30.47 -11.20 18.63
C ASP A 216 -29.92 -12.54 19.14
N SER A 217 -29.67 -13.48 18.26
CA SER A 217 -29.10 -14.80 18.57
C SER A 217 -27.56 -14.80 18.47
N ARG A 218 -26.94 -15.93 18.94
CA ARG A 218 -25.50 -16.16 18.74
C ARG A 218 -25.10 -16.16 17.25
N PHE A 219 -25.97 -16.66 16.38
CA PHE A 219 -25.75 -16.60 14.94
C PHE A 219 -25.74 -15.15 14.45
N GLY A 220 -26.67 -14.31 14.95
CA GLY A 220 -26.67 -12.87 14.65
C GLY A 220 -25.38 -12.17 15.11
N LEU A 221 -24.86 -12.49 16.31
CA LEU A 221 -23.58 -11.96 16.78
C LEU A 221 -22.41 -12.35 15.84
N LEU A 222 -22.41 -13.59 15.34
CA LEU A 222 -21.38 -14.04 14.39
C LEU A 222 -21.48 -13.27 13.06
N VAL A 223 -22.69 -13.07 12.56
CA VAL A 223 -22.92 -12.25 11.34
C VAL A 223 -22.45 -10.83 11.55
N PHE A 224 -22.77 -10.19 12.69
CA PHE A 224 -22.27 -8.85 12.98
C PHE A 224 -20.75 -8.78 13.17
N ALA A 225 -20.15 -9.82 13.74
CA ALA A 225 -18.68 -9.90 13.83
C ALA A 225 -18.04 -9.98 12.45
N THR A 226 -18.57 -10.80 11.54
CA THR A 226 -18.09 -10.94 10.17
C THR A 226 -18.25 -9.63 9.39
N LEU A 227 -19.42 -9.01 9.43
CA LEU A 227 -19.68 -7.73 8.77
C LEU A 227 -18.87 -6.60 9.40
N GLY A 228 -18.64 -6.61 10.71
CA GLY A 228 -17.74 -5.69 11.40
C GLY A 228 -16.31 -5.83 10.92
N GLY A 229 -15.86 -7.06 10.70
CA GLY A 229 -14.56 -7.33 10.07
C GLY A 229 -14.44 -6.76 8.66
N VAL A 230 -15.49 -6.94 7.84
CA VAL A 230 -15.54 -6.33 6.50
C VAL A 230 -15.50 -4.81 6.58
N ALA A 231 -16.25 -4.20 7.51
CA ALA A 231 -16.24 -2.74 7.71
C ALA A 231 -14.85 -2.21 8.10
N VAL A 232 -14.09 -2.95 8.93
CA VAL A 232 -12.70 -2.61 9.26
C VAL A 232 -11.82 -2.62 8.01
N VAL A 233 -11.90 -3.67 7.18
CA VAL A 233 -11.13 -3.77 5.93
C VAL A 233 -11.46 -2.61 4.99
N MET A 234 -12.75 -2.33 4.79
CA MET A 234 -13.19 -1.22 3.92
C MET A 234 -12.72 0.14 4.46
N ALA A 235 -12.78 0.37 5.78
CA ALA A 235 -12.28 1.59 6.40
C ALA A 235 -10.78 1.76 6.16
N ILE A 236 -9.97 0.70 6.30
CA ILE A 236 -8.52 0.73 6.03
C ILE A 236 -8.23 1.04 4.57
N GLN A 237 -8.94 0.39 3.63
CA GLN A 237 -8.80 0.65 2.20
C GLN A 237 -9.13 2.10 1.85
N ASN A 238 -10.21 2.64 2.44
CA ASN A 238 -10.63 4.02 2.22
C ASN A 238 -9.67 5.03 2.88
N ILE A 239 -9.08 4.72 4.04
CA ILE A 239 -7.99 5.52 4.64
C ILE A 239 -6.78 5.54 3.70
N SER A 240 -6.41 4.38 3.14
CA SER A 240 -5.31 4.30 2.18
C SER A 240 -5.54 5.16 0.94
N LYS A 241 -6.80 5.23 0.47
CA LYS A 241 -7.18 5.92 -0.78
C LYS A 241 -7.42 7.42 -0.59
N TYR A 242 -8.12 7.82 0.48
CA TYR A 242 -8.64 9.19 0.63
C TYR A 242 -8.10 9.94 1.84
N ASN A 243 -7.57 9.26 2.84
CA ASN A 243 -7.02 9.83 4.09
C ASN A 243 -7.97 10.81 4.81
N LEU A 244 -9.25 10.47 4.93
CA LEU A 244 -10.28 11.31 5.56
C LEU A 244 -10.55 10.91 7.00
N LEU A 245 -10.79 11.89 7.87
CA LEU A 245 -11.06 11.69 9.31
C LEU A 245 -12.24 10.73 9.58
N VAL A 246 -13.29 10.79 8.76
CA VAL A 246 -14.47 9.94 8.91
C VAL A 246 -14.15 8.45 8.83
N PHE A 247 -13.18 8.03 8.01
CA PHE A 247 -12.76 6.63 7.92
C PHE A 247 -11.99 6.17 9.15
N TYR A 248 -11.19 7.03 9.79
CA TYR A 248 -10.55 6.73 11.07
C TYR A 248 -11.58 6.56 12.18
N LEU A 249 -12.61 7.43 12.22
CA LEU A 249 -13.72 7.28 13.19
C LEU A 249 -14.49 5.99 12.95
N ALA A 250 -14.82 5.66 11.69
CA ALA A 250 -15.47 4.41 11.33
C ALA A 250 -14.64 3.19 11.74
N LEU A 251 -13.33 3.23 11.53
CA LEU A 251 -12.40 2.17 11.92
C LEU A 251 -12.37 1.96 13.44
N ILE A 252 -12.24 3.04 14.22
CA ILE A 252 -12.25 2.98 15.69
C ILE A 252 -13.57 2.41 16.20
N CYS A 253 -14.70 2.89 15.67
CA CYS A 253 -16.03 2.39 16.06
C CYS A 253 -16.19 0.90 15.69
N ALA A 254 -15.84 0.50 14.48
CA ALA A 254 -15.96 -0.87 14.01
C ALA A 254 -15.12 -1.83 14.86
N LEU A 255 -13.86 -1.49 15.17
CA LEU A 255 -12.97 -2.30 16.00
C LEU A 255 -13.46 -2.40 17.43
N GLY A 256 -13.83 -1.28 18.07
CA GLY A 256 -14.35 -1.28 19.43
C GLY A 256 -15.62 -2.13 19.57
N CYS A 257 -16.54 -1.99 18.60
CA CYS A 257 -17.76 -2.80 18.57
C CYS A 257 -17.46 -4.27 18.29
N LEU A 258 -16.54 -4.57 17.37
CA LEU A 258 -16.15 -5.93 17.05
C LEU A 258 -15.59 -6.66 18.28
N PHE A 259 -14.70 -6.01 19.06
CA PHE A 259 -14.20 -6.60 20.30
C PHE A 259 -15.33 -6.89 21.31
N MET A 260 -16.27 -5.96 21.47
CA MET A 260 -17.42 -6.16 22.36
C MET A 260 -18.34 -7.30 21.87
N ILE A 261 -18.59 -7.39 20.57
CA ILE A 261 -19.39 -8.46 19.95
C ILE A 261 -18.71 -9.82 20.15
N LEU A 262 -17.40 -9.91 19.89
CA LEU A 262 -16.62 -11.14 20.09
C LEU A 262 -16.59 -11.53 21.56
N HIS A 263 -16.37 -10.59 22.48
CA HIS A 263 -16.43 -10.85 23.90
C HIS A 263 -17.82 -11.42 24.31
N LYS A 264 -18.92 -10.77 23.91
CA LYS A 264 -20.29 -11.27 24.13
C LYS A 264 -20.50 -12.64 23.50
N TYR A 265 -20.03 -12.89 22.30
CA TYR A 265 -20.13 -14.17 21.60
C TYR A 265 -19.40 -15.31 22.36
N PHE A 266 -18.17 -15.06 22.82
CA PHE A 266 -17.35 -16.05 23.50
C PHE A 266 -17.82 -16.33 24.95
N THR A 267 -18.28 -15.30 25.66
CA THR A 267 -18.67 -15.43 27.08
C THR A 267 -20.10 -15.92 27.26
N ASN A 268 -20.90 -15.96 26.20
CA ASN A 268 -22.34 -16.37 26.28
C ASN A 268 -23.18 -15.56 27.30
N THR A 269 -22.76 -14.32 27.60
CA THR A 269 -23.47 -13.46 28.55
C THR A 269 -24.67 -12.82 27.88
N GLN A 270 -25.87 -13.10 28.42
CA GLN A 270 -27.12 -12.43 27.96
C GLN A 270 -27.26 -10.99 28.47
N ARG A 271 -26.46 -10.56 29.46
CA ARG A 271 -26.41 -9.20 30.01
C ARG A 271 -24.97 -8.86 30.43
N LEU A 272 -24.57 -7.63 30.25
CA LEU A 272 -23.39 -7.02 30.87
C LEU A 272 -23.65 -6.80 32.38
N ASP A 273 -23.52 -7.84 33.17
CA ASP A 273 -23.55 -7.74 34.61
C ASP A 273 -22.13 -7.61 35.13
N LEU A 274 -21.78 -6.42 35.61
CA LEU A 274 -20.43 -6.05 36.05
C LEU A 274 -19.89 -6.85 37.24
N GLN A 275 -20.68 -7.77 37.83
CA GLN A 275 -20.27 -8.62 38.95
C GLN A 275 -20.09 -10.10 38.61
N TYR A 276 -20.26 -10.51 37.35
CA TYR A 276 -20.18 -11.90 36.93
C TYR A 276 -18.79 -12.29 36.45
N THR A 277 -18.20 -13.37 36.99
CA THR A 277 -17.02 -13.99 36.37
C THR A 277 -17.40 -14.58 35.01
N PRO A 278 -16.94 -14.04 33.89
CA PRO A 278 -17.40 -14.48 32.58
C PRO A 278 -17.04 -15.97 32.36
N PRO A 279 -17.96 -16.79 31.80
CA PRO A 279 -17.63 -18.14 31.38
C PRO A 279 -16.51 -18.11 30.36
N ARG A 280 -15.59 -19.06 30.44
CA ARG A 280 -14.45 -19.15 29.52
C ARG A 280 -14.93 -19.39 28.10
N ALA A 281 -14.37 -18.65 27.13
CA ALA A 281 -14.69 -18.78 25.73
C ALA A 281 -14.45 -20.21 25.20
N ASN A 282 -15.28 -20.64 24.23
CA ASN A 282 -15.08 -21.91 23.54
C ASN A 282 -13.79 -21.89 22.73
N PRO A 283 -12.81 -22.78 22.98
CA PRO A 283 -11.49 -22.71 22.38
C PRO A 283 -11.50 -22.98 20.87
N ILE A 284 -12.35 -23.86 20.38
CA ILE A 284 -12.44 -24.15 18.94
C ILE A 284 -13.06 -22.97 18.20
N ALA A 285 -14.18 -22.42 18.72
CA ALA A 285 -14.79 -21.23 18.15
C ALA A 285 -13.82 -20.05 18.16
N PHE A 286 -13.04 -19.89 19.23
CA PHE A 286 -12.01 -18.85 19.32
C PHE A 286 -10.98 -18.98 18.18
N ILE A 287 -10.40 -20.18 17.97
CA ILE A 287 -9.42 -20.40 16.89
C ILE A 287 -10.04 -20.09 15.53
N PHE A 288 -11.22 -20.62 15.23
CA PHE A 288 -11.85 -20.46 13.92
C PHE A 288 -12.22 -19.00 13.62
N VAL A 289 -12.82 -18.30 14.60
CA VAL A 289 -13.21 -16.89 14.43
C VAL A 289 -11.98 -15.99 14.28
N ILE A 290 -10.96 -16.20 15.12
CA ILE A 290 -9.74 -15.38 15.01
C ILE A 290 -9.01 -15.66 13.69
N SER A 291 -8.94 -16.92 13.24
CA SER A 291 -8.38 -17.25 11.92
C SER A 291 -9.15 -16.57 10.77
N ALA A 292 -10.49 -16.55 10.83
CA ALA A 292 -11.30 -15.85 9.83
C ALA A 292 -11.03 -14.35 9.81
N LEU A 293 -10.87 -13.73 11.00
CA LEU A 293 -10.51 -12.31 11.13
C LEU A 293 -9.09 -12.03 10.62
N GLN A 294 -8.13 -12.92 10.87
CA GLN A 294 -6.77 -12.83 10.30
C GLN A 294 -6.82 -12.85 8.77
N VAL A 295 -7.62 -13.74 8.17
CA VAL A 295 -7.82 -13.75 6.71
C VAL A 295 -8.45 -12.45 6.24
N ALA A 296 -9.52 -11.99 6.87
CA ALA A 296 -10.22 -10.78 6.47
C ALA A 296 -9.35 -9.52 6.58
N PHE A 297 -8.57 -9.37 7.67
CA PHE A 297 -7.81 -8.15 7.93
C PHE A 297 -6.47 -8.07 7.20
N PHE A 298 -5.86 -9.20 6.88
CA PHE A 298 -4.49 -9.18 6.34
C PHE A 298 -4.35 -9.71 4.91
N HIS A 299 -5.39 -10.39 4.36
CA HIS A 299 -5.29 -10.95 3.01
C HIS A 299 -6.10 -10.19 1.95
N PHE A 300 -6.54 -8.96 2.25
CA PHE A 300 -7.20 -8.14 1.21
C PHE A 300 -6.27 -7.80 0.02
N PRO A 301 -4.92 -7.66 0.16
CA PRO A 301 -4.05 -7.53 -1.01
C PRO A 301 -4.03 -8.80 -1.87
N PHE A 302 -4.03 -9.98 -1.23
CA PHE A 302 -4.15 -11.27 -1.92
C PHE A 302 -5.47 -11.37 -2.69
N LEU A 303 -6.58 -11.05 -2.03
CA LEU A 303 -7.91 -11.08 -2.66
C LEU A 303 -8.02 -10.08 -3.81
N GLY A 304 -7.48 -8.88 -3.64
CA GLY A 304 -7.40 -7.86 -4.70
C GLY A 304 -6.59 -8.35 -5.90
N PHE A 305 -5.44 -8.98 -5.66
CA PHE A 305 -4.63 -9.58 -6.73
C PHE A 305 -5.41 -10.66 -7.50
N VAL A 306 -6.12 -11.54 -6.78
CA VAL A 306 -6.96 -12.58 -7.42
C VAL A 306 -8.07 -11.94 -8.26
N GLN A 307 -8.79 -10.94 -7.73
CA GLN A 307 -9.87 -10.26 -8.46
C GLN A 307 -9.38 -9.55 -9.73
N THR A 308 -8.17 -9.00 -9.71
CA THR A 308 -7.58 -8.34 -10.89
C THR A 308 -7.18 -9.34 -11.98
N ASN A 309 -6.76 -10.56 -11.61
CA ASN A 309 -6.20 -11.55 -12.53
C ASN A 309 -7.15 -12.73 -12.83
N LEU A 310 -8.32 -12.77 -12.21
CA LEU A 310 -9.35 -13.80 -12.40
C LEU A 310 -10.68 -13.12 -12.75
N ALA A 311 -11.11 -13.23 -13.99
CA ALA A 311 -12.44 -12.79 -14.40
C ALA A 311 -13.51 -13.67 -13.72
N LEU A 312 -14.35 -13.09 -12.87
CA LEU A 312 -15.41 -13.81 -12.14
C LEU A 312 -16.69 -13.96 -12.98
N ASP A 313 -16.53 -14.31 -14.22
CA ASP A 313 -17.59 -14.46 -15.24
C ASP A 313 -18.09 -15.90 -15.43
N SER A 314 -17.43 -16.87 -14.82
CA SER A 314 -17.76 -18.29 -14.90
C SER A 314 -17.91 -18.92 -13.51
N LEU A 315 -18.70 -19.98 -13.44
CA LEU A 315 -18.86 -20.76 -12.20
C LEU A 315 -17.51 -21.31 -11.72
N ASN A 316 -16.64 -21.74 -12.65
CA ASN A 316 -15.32 -22.26 -12.33
C ASN A 316 -14.42 -21.18 -11.67
N ALA A 317 -14.46 -19.95 -12.17
CA ALA A 317 -13.72 -18.83 -11.58
C ALA A 317 -14.23 -18.48 -10.18
N ILE A 318 -15.54 -18.49 -9.97
CA ILE A 318 -16.16 -18.29 -8.65
C ILE A 318 -15.73 -19.40 -7.68
N VAL A 319 -15.77 -20.67 -8.15
CA VAL A 319 -15.31 -21.83 -7.36
C VAL A 319 -13.84 -21.69 -6.98
N LEU A 320 -12.97 -21.28 -7.91
CA LEU A 320 -11.56 -21.03 -7.64
C LEU A 320 -11.38 -19.92 -6.59
N PHE A 321 -12.08 -18.79 -6.75
CA PHE A 321 -12.01 -17.67 -5.80
C PHE A 321 -12.41 -18.10 -4.38
N VAL A 322 -13.56 -18.77 -4.23
CA VAL A 322 -14.03 -19.28 -2.93
C VAL A 322 -13.06 -20.31 -2.38
N SER A 323 -12.50 -21.17 -3.22
CA SER A 323 -11.51 -22.17 -2.82
C SER A 323 -10.23 -21.51 -2.28
N LEU A 324 -9.76 -20.44 -2.89
CA LEU A 324 -8.60 -19.68 -2.40
C LEU A 324 -8.87 -19.04 -1.02
N VAL A 325 -10.05 -18.48 -0.78
CA VAL A 325 -10.46 -17.95 0.52
C VAL A 325 -10.48 -19.06 1.58
N LEU A 326 -11.08 -20.23 1.26
CA LEU A 326 -11.11 -21.38 2.16
C LEU A 326 -9.71 -21.97 2.40
N PHE A 327 -8.86 -21.97 1.41
CA PHE A 327 -7.46 -22.37 1.52
C PHE A 327 -6.69 -21.47 2.50
N LEU A 328 -6.80 -20.13 2.35
CA LEU A 328 -6.21 -19.16 3.28
C LEU A 328 -6.73 -19.40 4.71
N PHE A 329 -8.02 -19.62 4.86
CA PHE A 329 -8.61 -19.90 6.17
C PHE A 329 -8.08 -21.20 6.77
N ALA A 330 -8.01 -22.29 6.01
CA ALA A 330 -7.48 -23.57 6.43
C ALA A 330 -5.99 -23.44 6.86
N LEU A 331 -5.19 -22.76 6.06
CA LEU A 331 -3.76 -22.54 6.30
C LEU A 331 -3.51 -21.69 7.55
N THR A 332 -4.32 -20.64 7.76
CA THR A 332 -4.23 -19.75 8.92
C THR A 332 -4.70 -20.46 10.20
N THR A 333 -5.64 -21.41 10.09
CA THR A 333 -6.20 -22.16 11.22
C THR A 333 -5.31 -23.34 11.65
N LEU A 334 -4.55 -23.91 10.74
CA LEU A 334 -3.78 -25.14 10.95
C LEU A 334 -2.76 -24.99 12.09
N MET A 335 -1.90 -23.97 12.06
CA MET A 335 -0.87 -23.76 13.06
C MET A 335 -1.42 -23.50 14.47
N PRO A 336 -2.43 -22.64 14.68
CA PRO A 336 -3.11 -22.49 15.97
C PRO A 336 -3.69 -23.79 16.54
N LEU A 337 -4.27 -24.65 15.70
CA LEU A 337 -4.78 -25.97 16.15
C LEU A 337 -3.63 -26.89 16.58
N LEU A 338 -2.51 -26.91 15.86
CA LEU A 338 -1.32 -27.67 16.22
C LEU A 338 -0.72 -27.18 17.54
N LEU A 339 -0.59 -25.88 17.74
CA LEU A 339 -0.10 -25.29 18.98
C LEU A 339 -1.04 -25.56 20.16
N ALA A 340 -2.35 -25.60 19.92
CA ALA A 340 -3.35 -25.93 20.95
C ALA A 340 -3.22 -27.38 21.49
N LEU A 341 -2.61 -28.29 20.72
CA LEU A 341 -2.29 -29.65 21.21
C LEU A 341 -1.24 -29.61 22.31
N ILE A 342 -0.32 -28.65 22.26
CA ILE A 342 0.75 -28.47 23.27
C ILE A 342 0.21 -27.60 24.41
N SER A 343 -0.19 -26.36 24.07
CA SER A 343 -0.76 -25.41 25.05
C SER A 343 -1.62 -24.37 24.35
N PHE A 344 -2.80 -24.10 24.89
CA PHE A 344 -3.66 -23.04 24.36
C PHE A 344 -3.05 -21.63 24.52
N ASN A 345 -2.18 -21.43 25.50
CA ASN A 345 -1.45 -20.17 25.65
C ASN A 345 -0.50 -19.91 24.45
N LEU A 346 0.13 -20.97 23.91
CA LEU A 346 0.95 -20.85 22.69
C LEU A 346 0.10 -20.41 21.48
N THR A 347 -1.13 -20.90 21.36
CA THR A 347 -2.09 -20.46 20.35
C THR A 347 -2.39 -18.96 20.47
N LYS A 348 -2.60 -18.47 21.69
CA LYS A 348 -2.85 -17.03 21.94
C LYS A 348 -1.63 -16.16 21.60
N ILE A 349 -0.46 -16.61 22.05
CA ILE A 349 0.83 -15.93 21.76
C ILE A 349 1.08 -15.90 20.25
N TRP A 350 0.85 -17.02 19.56
CA TRP A 350 0.97 -17.08 18.10
C TRP A 350 0.07 -16.04 17.42
N PHE A 351 -1.22 -16.04 17.73
CA PHE A 351 -2.13 -15.05 17.16
C PHE A 351 -1.73 -13.60 17.48
N ALA A 352 -1.23 -13.33 18.69
CA ALA A 352 -0.77 -12.01 19.09
C ALA A 352 0.46 -11.57 18.25
N ILE A 353 1.46 -12.44 18.10
CA ILE A 353 2.67 -12.17 17.33
C ILE A 353 2.31 -11.94 15.86
N ILE A 354 1.54 -12.85 15.24
CA ILE A 354 1.20 -12.72 13.83
C ILE A 354 0.30 -11.51 13.55
N SER A 355 -0.52 -11.07 14.51
CA SER A 355 -1.29 -9.81 14.32
C SER A 355 -0.38 -8.62 14.17
N ILE A 356 0.68 -8.51 14.99
CA ILE A 356 1.64 -7.40 14.92
C ILE A 356 2.47 -7.48 13.64
N THR A 357 3.04 -8.65 13.34
CA THR A 357 3.88 -8.83 12.15
C THR A 357 3.10 -8.71 10.85
N ASN A 358 1.86 -9.24 10.79
CA ASN A 358 0.98 -9.05 9.65
C ASN A 358 0.55 -7.59 9.46
N ALA A 359 0.38 -6.81 10.55
CA ALA A 359 0.05 -5.39 10.46
C ALA A 359 1.17 -4.59 9.78
N ILE A 360 2.43 -4.89 10.11
CA ILE A 360 3.60 -4.32 9.43
C ILE A 360 3.63 -4.78 7.96
N ALA A 361 3.52 -6.08 7.73
CA ALA A 361 3.59 -6.68 6.40
C ALA A 361 2.51 -6.13 5.46
N VAL A 362 1.25 -6.05 5.92
CA VAL A 362 0.15 -5.54 5.11
C VAL A 362 0.28 -4.05 4.82
N TYR A 363 0.89 -3.27 5.73
CA TYR A 363 1.22 -1.87 5.46
C TYR A 363 2.14 -1.75 4.25
N PHE A 364 3.28 -2.46 4.25
CA PHE A 364 4.23 -2.40 3.13
C PHE A 364 3.62 -2.89 1.82
N VAL A 365 2.91 -4.01 1.82
CA VAL A 365 2.22 -4.52 0.62
C VAL A 365 1.20 -3.52 0.09
N SER A 366 0.43 -2.87 0.97
CA SER A 366 -0.66 -1.97 0.55
C SER A 366 -0.19 -0.59 0.12
N VAL A 367 0.84 -0.05 0.79
CA VAL A 367 1.36 1.30 0.53
C VAL A 367 2.36 1.31 -0.61
N TYR A 368 3.27 0.35 -0.63
CA TYR A 368 4.36 0.31 -1.61
C TYR A 368 4.11 -0.67 -2.77
N GLY A 369 3.14 -1.58 -2.64
CA GLY A 369 2.83 -2.59 -3.67
C GLY A 369 3.85 -3.72 -3.76
N VAL A 370 4.67 -3.91 -2.73
CA VAL A 370 5.74 -4.92 -2.71
C VAL A 370 5.20 -6.34 -2.46
N PHE A 371 5.95 -7.34 -2.91
CA PHE A 371 5.70 -8.74 -2.65
C PHE A 371 6.65 -9.25 -1.55
N LEU A 372 6.13 -10.02 -0.57
CA LEU A 372 6.92 -10.56 0.55
C LEU A 372 7.66 -11.83 0.13
N ASP A 373 8.55 -11.72 -0.83
CA ASP A 373 9.34 -12.81 -1.36
C ASP A 373 10.74 -12.88 -0.73
N LYS A 374 11.61 -13.77 -1.23
CA LYS A 374 12.98 -13.91 -0.75
C LYS A 374 13.81 -12.62 -0.91
N THR A 375 13.58 -11.90 -2.00
CA THR A 375 14.29 -10.65 -2.30
C THR A 375 13.92 -9.57 -1.30
N MET A 376 12.62 -9.37 -1.06
CA MET A 376 12.13 -8.41 -0.07
C MET A 376 12.59 -8.75 1.36
N MET A 377 12.69 -10.05 1.71
CA MET A 377 13.27 -10.45 2.99
C MET A 377 14.77 -10.11 3.05
N GLY A 378 15.50 -10.25 1.94
CA GLY A 378 16.89 -9.78 1.84
C GLY A 378 17.02 -8.28 2.11
N ASN A 379 16.17 -7.45 1.50
CA ASN A 379 16.14 -6.02 1.76
C ASN A 379 15.88 -5.73 3.24
N LEU A 380 14.84 -6.35 3.81
CA LEU A 380 14.47 -6.15 5.23
C LEU A 380 15.64 -6.47 6.19
N PHE A 381 16.35 -7.58 5.97
CA PHE A 381 17.44 -7.99 6.87
C PHE A 381 18.74 -7.21 6.66
N ASN A 382 18.89 -6.55 5.50
CA ASN A 382 20.07 -5.73 5.18
C ASN A 382 19.81 -4.22 5.37
N THR A 383 18.56 -3.81 5.65
CA THR A 383 18.18 -2.41 5.93
C THR A 383 18.84 -1.91 7.22
N ASN A 384 19.48 -0.77 7.17
CA ASN A 384 20.07 -0.12 8.34
C ASN A 384 19.04 0.74 9.12
N PRO A 385 19.34 1.13 10.39
CA PRO A 385 18.39 1.92 11.19
C PRO A 385 18.02 3.29 10.61
N ALA A 386 18.91 3.94 9.88
CA ALA A 386 18.64 5.24 9.26
C ALA A 386 17.64 5.09 8.11
N GLU A 387 17.86 4.11 7.25
CA GLU A 387 16.96 3.75 6.15
C GLU A 387 15.60 3.26 6.68
N ALA A 388 15.58 2.39 7.70
CA ALA A 388 14.34 1.96 8.35
C ALA A 388 13.54 3.14 8.93
N GLY A 389 14.23 4.16 9.44
CA GLY A 389 13.63 5.40 9.96
C GLY A 389 12.90 6.21 8.90
N GLU A 390 13.32 6.14 7.63
CA GLU A 390 12.67 6.86 6.52
C GLU A 390 11.24 6.34 6.22
N PHE A 391 10.92 5.11 6.59
CA PHE A 391 9.59 4.50 6.42
C PHE A 391 8.62 4.82 7.56
N LEU A 392 9.09 5.40 8.68
CA LEU A 392 8.23 5.69 9.83
C LEU A 392 7.25 6.80 9.50
N SER A 393 5.95 6.48 9.57
CA SER A 393 4.86 7.43 9.36
C SER A 393 3.77 7.22 10.41
N LEU A 394 2.95 8.26 10.63
CA LEU A 394 1.76 8.15 11.50
C LEU A 394 0.83 7.02 11.02
N LYS A 395 0.71 6.85 9.71
CA LYS A 395 -0.12 5.80 9.12
C LYS A 395 0.43 4.41 9.43
N MET A 396 1.75 4.20 9.32
CA MET A 396 2.39 2.95 9.75
C MET A 396 2.13 2.67 11.23
N ALA A 397 2.29 3.68 12.09
CA ALA A 397 2.01 3.56 13.53
C ALA A 397 0.54 3.17 13.78
N LEU A 398 -0.42 3.76 13.05
CA LEU A 398 -1.84 3.41 13.16
C LEU A 398 -2.11 1.96 12.71
N TYR A 399 -1.50 1.49 11.60
CA TYR A 399 -1.60 0.08 11.20
C TYR A 399 -1.12 -0.86 12.30
N ILE A 400 0.06 -0.58 12.91
CA ILE A 400 0.64 -1.40 13.97
C ILE A 400 -0.23 -1.38 15.23
N VAL A 401 -0.70 -0.22 15.66
CA VAL A 401 -1.51 -0.09 16.88
C VAL A 401 -2.88 -0.75 16.68
N ILE A 402 -3.57 -0.40 15.59
CA ILE A 402 -4.99 -0.77 15.41
C ILE A 402 -5.14 -2.23 14.98
N LEU A 403 -4.33 -2.70 14.03
CA LEU A 403 -4.42 -4.07 13.50
C LEU A 403 -3.51 -5.05 14.24
N GLY A 404 -2.44 -4.57 14.86
CA GLY A 404 -1.45 -5.38 15.56
C GLY A 404 -1.66 -5.39 17.06
N LEU A 405 -1.34 -4.28 17.75
CA LEU A 405 -1.26 -4.23 19.21
C LEU A 405 -2.61 -4.39 19.91
N LEU A 406 -3.66 -3.69 19.45
CA LEU A 406 -4.99 -3.79 20.08
C LEU A 406 -5.56 -5.22 19.97
N PRO A 407 -5.57 -5.88 18.78
CA PRO A 407 -5.95 -7.29 18.69
C PRO A 407 -5.06 -8.20 19.53
N ALA A 408 -3.75 -8.01 19.53
CA ALA A 408 -2.82 -8.82 20.33
C ALA A 408 -3.13 -8.74 21.84
N CYS A 409 -3.37 -7.53 22.36
CA CYS A 409 -3.79 -7.34 23.75
C CYS A 409 -5.11 -8.08 24.04
N PHE A 410 -6.14 -7.91 23.19
CA PHE A 410 -7.40 -8.63 23.35
C PHE A 410 -7.19 -10.15 23.40
N LEU A 411 -6.42 -10.70 22.44
CA LEU A 411 -6.16 -12.14 22.35
C LEU A 411 -5.43 -12.70 23.57
N LEU A 412 -4.50 -11.94 24.14
CA LEU A 412 -3.74 -12.37 25.32
C LEU A 412 -4.58 -12.33 26.59
N PHE A 413 -5.45 -11.34 26.75
CA PHE A 413 -6.26 -11.16 27.97
C PHE A 413 -7.58 -11.95 27.97
N GLU A 414 -8.11 -12.36 26.79
CA GLU A 414 -9.36 -13.11 26.72
C GLU A 414 -9.24 -14.46 27.45
N LYS A 415 -10.22 -14.77 28.30
CA LYS A 415 -10.25 -16.02 29.07
C LYS A 415 -10.90 -17.15 28.25
N VAL A 416 -10.08 -18.09 27.79
CA VAL A 416 -10.51 -19.22 26.94
C VAL A 416 -10.43 -20.54 27.72
N ALA A 417 -11.40 -21.42 27.50
CA ALA A 417 -11.39 -22.78 28.09
C ALA A 417 -10.28 -23.62 27.42
N ARG A 418 -9.83 -24.67 28.09
CA ARG A 418 -8.91 -25.64 27.49
C ARG A 418 -9.65 -26.54 26.49
N PRO A 419 -9.16 -26.72 25.26
CA PRO A 419 -9.78 -27.64 24.30
C PRO A 419 -9.56 -29.09 24.72
N THR A 420 -10.51 -29.96 24.36
CA THR A 420 -10.29 -31.40 24.48
C THR A 420 -9.49 -31.93 23.30
N ARG A 421 -8.65 -32.95 23.52
CA ARG A 421 -7.90 -33.59 22.41
C ARG A 421 -8.82 -34.11 21.30
N LYS A 422 -10.02 -34.62 21.67
CA LYS A 422 -11.03 -35.08 20.70
C LYS A 422 -11.57 -33.94 19.82
N SER A 423 -11.82 -32.75 20.41
CA SER A 423 -12.26 -31.57 19.60
C SER A 423 -11.17 -31.06 18.67
N LEU A 424 -9.92 -31.04 19.15
CA LEU A 424 -8.77 -30.65 18.30
C LEU A 424 -8.55 -31.61 17.14
N ALA A 425 -8.59 -32.96 17.41
CA ALA A 425 -8.46 -33.98 16.38
C ALA A 425 -9.56 -33.86 15.29
N LYS A 426 -10.83 -33.66 15.74
CA LYS A 426 -11.94 -33.41 14.78
C LYS A 426 -11.72 -32.16 13.93
N SER A 427 -11.24 -31.05 14.53
CA SER A 427 -11.00 -29.80 13.83
C SER A 427 -9.84 -29.94 12.85
N LEU A 428 -8.75 -30.61 13.24
CA LEU A 428 -7.62 -30.91 12.35
C LEU A 428 -8.07 -31.80 11.20
N GLY A 429 -8.84 -32.86 11.47
CA GLY A 429 -9.41 -33.72 10.44
C GLY A 429 -10.28 -32.95 9.43
N LEU A 430 -11.10 -32.01 9.92
CA LEU A 430 -11.89 -31.13 9.08
C LEU A 430 -11.01 -30.24 8.18
N ILE A 431 -9.95 -29.62 8.72
CA ILE A 431 -9.03 -28.78 7.94
C ILE A 431 -8.31 -29.60 6.87
N PHE A 432 -7.76 -30.78 7.22
CA PHE A 432 -7.12 -31.66 6.22
C PHE A 432 -8.10 -32.15 5.15
N PHE A 433 -9.30 -32.54 5.53
CA PHE A 433 -10.35 -32.92 4.59
C PHE A 433 -10.68 -31.74 3.63
N THR A 434 -10.85 -30.54 4.18
CA THR A 434 -11.08 -29.32 3.38
C THR A 434 -9.96 -29.12 2.36
N LEU A 435 -8.69 -29.20 2.76
CA LEU A 435 -7.55 -29.03 1.84
C LEU A 435 -7.55 -30.08 0.72
N ILE A 436 -7.86 -31.35 1.01
CA ILE A 436 -7.97 -32.41 0.01
C ILE A 436 -9.09 -32.10 -0.99
N VAL A 437 -10.26 -31.71 -0.50
CA VAL A 437 -11.41 -31.35 -1.35
C VAL A 437 -11.09 -30.17 -2.26
N LEU A 438 -10.47 -29.10 -1.68
CA LEU A 438 -10.09 -27.92 -2.45
C LEU A 438 -9.10 -28.25 -3.57
N THR A 439 -8.14 -29.15 -3.32
CA THR A 439 -7.20 -29.60 -4.35
C THR A 439 -7.93 -30.35 -5.46
N GLY A 440 -8.83 -31.27 -5.12
CA GLY A 440 -9.60 -32.05 -6.09
C GLY A 440 -10.53 -31.19 -6.96
N VAL A 441 -11.26 -30.27 -6.34
CA VAL A 441 -12.22 -29.38 -7.06
C VAL A 441 -11.49 -28.42 -8.00
N ASN A 442 -10.25 -28.04 -7.70
CA ASN A 442 -9.48 -27.08 -8.51
C ASN A 442 -8.46 -27.73 -9.46
N PHE A 443 -8.59 -29.02 -9.73
CA PHE A 443 -7.68 -29.73 -10.65
C PHE A 443 -7.61 -29.05 -12.03
N GLN A 444 -8.72 -28.54 -12.54
CA GLN A 444 -8.78 -27.81 -13.81
C GLN A 444 -8.11 -26.43 -13.77
N ASN A 445 -7.92 -25.86 -12.59
CA ASN A 445 -7.35 -24.53 -12.37
C ASN A 445 -5.82 -24.55 -12.10
N LEU A 446 -5.17 -25.71 -12.17
CA LEU A 446 -3.75 -25.87 -11.86
C LEU A 446 -2.84 -24.98 -12.71
N LEU A 447 -3.16 -24.78 -13.99
CA LEU A 447 -2.38 -23.91 -14.88
C LEU A 447 -2.45 -22.45 -14.45
N TRP A 448 -3.63 -21.97 -14.01
CA TRP A 448 -3.77 -20.62 -13.50
C TRP A 448 -3.03 -20.47 -12.16
N LEU A 449 -3.14 -21.46 -11.28
CA LEU A 449 -2.44 -21.49 -10.00
C LEU A 449 -0.92 -21.51 -10.18
N ASP A 450 -0.42 -22.30 -11.13
CA ASP A 450 1.01 -22.37 -11.44
C ASP A 450 1.53 -21.02 -11.96
N LYS A 451 0.80 -20.43 -12.94
CA LYS A 451 1.13 -19.11 -13.51
C LYS A 451 1.32 -18.03 -12.45
N TYR A 452 0.48 -18.00 -11.41
CA TYR A 452 0.48 -16.98 -10.38
C TYR A 452 1.05 -17.46 -9.03
N SER A 453 1.60 -18.67 -8.96
CA SER A 453 2.04 -19.32 -7.72
C SER A 453 3.04 -18.49 -6.91
N LYS A 454 3.97 -17.82 -7.56
CA LYS A 454 5.00 -16.98 -6.91
C LYS A 454 4.37 -15.73 -6.28
N GLN A 455 3.51 -15.03 -7.00
CA GLN A 455 2.82 -13.83 -6.51
C GLN A 455 1.84 -14.18 -5.37
N LEU A 456 1.03 -15.22 -5.57
CA LEU A 456 0.11 -15.70 -4.54
C LEU A 456 0.88 -16.10 -3.29
N GLY A 457 1.96 -16.89 -3.43
CA GLY A 457 2.80 -17.32 -2.31
C GLY A 457 3.43 -16.16 -1.54
N ALA A 458 3.79 -15.06 -2.23
CA ALA A 458 4.35 -13.88 -1.61
C ALA A 458 3.32 -13.00 -0.88
N LEU A 459 2.01 -13.25 -1.06
CA LEU A 459 0.92 -12.51 -0.41
C LEU A 459 0.21 -13.30 0.70
N ILE A 460 0.56 -14.58 0.94
CA ILE A 460 -0.04 -15.43 1.99
C ILE A 460 0.65 -15.18 3.33
N MET A 461 0.12 -14.25 4.11
CA MET A 461 0.64 -13.93 5.46
C MET A 461 0.14 -14.95 6.51
N PRO A 462 0.96 -15.36 7.48
CA PRO A 462 2.37 -15.01 7.72
C PRO A 462 3.36 -15.87 6.91
N TRP A 463 2.91 -16.85 6.16
CA TRP A 463 3.75 -17.86 5.52
C TRP A 463 4.68 -17.30 4.46
N SER A 464 4.27 -16.22 3.79
CA SER A 464 5.12 -15.52 2.81
C SER A 464 6.43 -15.05 3.44
N TYR A 465 6.37 -14.21 4.47
CA TYR A 465 7.59 -13.69 5.08
C TYR A 465 8.34 -14.74 5.93
N ILE A 466 7.63 -15.68 6.62
CA ILE A 466 8.30 -16.75 7.37
C ILE A 466 9.07 -17.67 6.40
N GLY A 467 8.39 -18.20 5.37
CA GLY A 467 9.02 -19.13 4.42
C GLY A 467 10.15 -18.48 3.63
N ASN A 468 9.98 -17.24 3.20
CA ASN A 468 10.99 -16.54 2.44
C ASN A 468 12.15 -16.04 3.31
N SER A 469 11.96 -15.75 4.60
CA SER A 469 13.06 -15.55 5.55
C SER A 469 13.92 -16.82 5.70
N VAL A 470 13.29 -17.98 5.87
CA VAL A 470 14.01 -19.25 5.92
C VAL A 470 14.81 -19.48 4.63
N ARG A 471 14.19 -19.26 3.45
CA ARG A 471 14.88 -19.38 2.15
C ARG A 471 16.02 -18.38 2.01
N TYR A 472 15.87 -17.17 2.53
CA TYR A 472 16.95 -16.17 2.54
C TYR A 472 18.12 -16.65 3.37
N PHE A 473 17.92 -17.03 4.64
CA PHE A 473 19.00 -17.51 5.52
C PHE A 473 19.63 -18.81 5.02
N GLN A 474 18.86 -19.74 4.46
CA GLN A 474 19.43 -20.93 3.79
C GLN A 474 20.34 -20.53 2.63
N GLY A 475 19.95 -19.50 1.86
CA GLY A 475 20.79 -18.94 0.82
C GLY A 475 22.07 -18.31 1.37
N GLU A 476 21.98 -17.57 2.49
CA GLU A 476 23.15 -16.97 3.15
C GLU A 476 24.09 -18.02 3.76
N LEU A 477 23.55 -19.04 4.42
CA LEU A 477 24.35 -20.17 4.93
C LEU A 477 25.02 -20.95 3.81
N ALA A 478 24.38 -21.08 2.65
CA ALA A 478 25.01 -21.71 1.47
C ALA A 478 26.10 -20.82 0.85
N LYS A 479 26.10 -19.51 1.14
CA LYS A 479 27.17 -18.57 0.73
C LYS A 479 28.39 -18.59 1.63
N ASN A 480 28.33 -19.20 2.83
CA ASN A 480 29.49 -19.44 3.69
C ASN A 480 30.48 -20.47 3.08
N LYS A 481 30.54 -20.55 1.75
CA LYS A 481 31.61 -21.23 1.03
C LYS A 481 32.87 -20.36 1.16
N LYS A 482 34.00 -21.02 1.41
CA LYS A 482 35.29 -20.34 1.43
C LYS A 482 35.46 -19.55 0.13
N GLU A 483 35.83 -18.28 0.24
CA GLU A 483 36.12 -17.44 -0.91
C GLU A 483 37.23 -18.09 -1.77
N ILE A 484 37.01 -18.15 -3.07
CA ILE A 484 37.94 -18.71 -4.02
C ILE A 484 38.82 -17.56 -4.53
N PRO A 485 40.09 -17.52 -4.17
CA PRO A 485 40.99 -16.49 -4.68
C PRO A 485 41.11 -16.60 -6.21
N LEU A 486 41.19 -15.46 -6.86
CA LEU A 486 41.53 -15.41 -8.28
C LEU A 486 43.03 -15.65 -8.50
N PRO A 487 43.44 -16.03 -9.69
CA PRO A 487 44.89 -16.22 -10.01
C PRO A 487 45.68 -14.94 -9.70
N ASP A 488 46.89 -15.10 -9.21
CA ASP A 488 47.77 -13.96 -8.96
C ASP A 488 48.04 -13.18 -10.23
N ALA A 489 47.92 -11.84 -10.12
CA ALA A 489 48.27 -10.93 -11.20
C ALA A 489 49.40 -9.99 -10.76
N HIS A 490 50.08 -9.43 -11.72
CA HIS A 490 51.12 -8.47 -11.50
C HIS A 490 50.88 -7.21 -12.35
N ILE A 491 51.25 -6.04 -11.81
CA ILE A 491 51.22 -4.78 -12.55
C ILE A 491 52.23 -4.90 -13.71
N ALA A 492 51.71 -4.86 -14.94
CA ALA A 492 52.51 -5.09 -16.15
C ALA A 492 53.44 -3.93 -16.54
N ASN A 493 53.17 -2.72 -16.03
CA ASN A 493 53.94 -1.53 -16.33
C ASN A 493 53.73 -0.44 -15.25
N ASP A 494 54.66 0.52 -15.19
CA ASP A 494 54.66 1.63 -14.25
C ASP A 494 53.84 2.87 -14.75
N LYS A 495 53.11 2.73 -15.85
CA LYS A 495 52.25 3.81 -16.36
C LYS A 495 51.16 4.10 -15.34
N LYS A 496 51.09 5.36 -14.90
CA LYS A 496 50.09 5.77 -13.92
C LYS A 496 48.68 5.73 -14.52
N SER A 497 47.77 4.99 -13.89
CA SER A 497 46.36 4.97 -14.25
C SER A 497 45.46 4.97 -13.02
N VAL A 498 44.31 5.65 -13.16
CA VAL A 498 43.29 5.70 -12.12
C VAL A 498 41.92 5.41 -12.71
N VAL A 499 41.20 4.54 -12.03
CA VAL A 499 39.79 4.28 -12.32
C VAL A 499 38.94 4.71 -11.11
N VAL A 500 37.98 5.60 -11.35
CA VAL A 500 36.91 5.92 -10.39
C VAL A 500 35.66 5.19 -10.81
N LEU A 501 35.31 4.14 -10.06
CA LEU A 501 34.06 3.39 -10.23
C LEU A 501 32.98 4.01 -9.34
N VAL A 502 32.00 4.65 -9.95
CA VAL A 502 30.85 5.22 -9.24
C VAL A 502 29.67 4.27 -9.33
N ILE A 503 29.27 3.72 -8.20
CA ILE A 503 28.08 2.89 -8.05
C ILE A 503 26.92 3.82 -7.64
N GLY A 504 26.01 4.07 -8.58
CA GLY A 504 24.78 4.83 -8.33
C GLY A 504 23.75 3.97 -7.62
N GLU A 505 22.86 4.61 -6.88
CA GLU A 505 21.78 3.96 -6.13
C GLU A 505 20.43 4.28 -6.80
N SER A 506 19.63 3.24 -7.10
CA SER A 506 18.23 3.34 -7.56
C SER A 506 18.02 4.24 -8.80
N ALA A 507 19.07 4.47 -9.59
CA ALA A 507 18.98 5.35 -10.76
C ALA A 507 18.52 4.59 -12.01
N ARG A 508 17.39 5.00 -12.60
CA ARG A 508 16.82 4.38 -13.80
C ARG A 508 17.18 5.17 -15.08
N ALA A 509 17.54 4.48 -16.15
CA ALA A 509 17.95 5.10 -17.41
C ALA A 509 16.87 6.02 -18.00
N LYS A 510 15.59 5.70 -17.78
CA LYS A 510 14.42 6.43 -18.28
C LYS A 510 14.40 7.92 -17.93
N ASN A 511 15.00 8.33 -16.80
CA ASN A 511 14.99 9.72 -16.32
C ASN A 511 16.28 10.50 -16.63
N PHE A 512 17.20 9.93 -17.41
CA PHE A 512 18.39 10.63 -17.86
C PHE A 512 18.18 11.23 -19.25
N SER A 513 18.42 12.54 -19.41
CA SER A 513 18.35 13.21 -20.74
C SER A 513 19.36 12.64 -21.74
N LEU A 514 20.46 12.07 -21.28
CA LEU A 514 21.44 11.33 -22.10
C LEU A 514 20.83 10.12 -22.82
N TYR A 515 19.72 9.55 -22.31
CA TYR A 515 18.97 8.45 -22.96
C TYR A 515 17.68 8.92 -23.65
N GLY A 516 17.55 10.24 -23.91
CA GLY A 516 16.40 10.80 -24.63
C GLY A 516 15.21 11.18 -23.74
N TYR A 517 15.40 11.30 -22.44
CA TYR A 517 14.36 11.84 -21.55
C TYR A 517 14.07 13.30 -21.90
N SER A 518 12.79 13.69 -21.91
CA SER A 518 12.35 15.01 -22.36
C SER A 518 12.76 16.17 -21.44
N ARG A 519 13.05 15.89 -20.16
CA ARG A 519 13.54 16.89 -19.21
C ARG A 519 15.07 16.90 -19.22
N ASN A 520 15.67 18.09 -19.11
CA ASN A 520 17.11 18.23 -19.04
C ASN A 520 17.62 17.90 -17.62
N THR A 521 17.84 16.61 -17.37
CA THR A 521 18.32 16.08 -16.09
C THR A 521 19.84 15.87 -16.05
N ASN A 522 20.52 16.03 -17.22
CA ASN A 522 21.98 15.88 -17.32
C ASN A 522 22.63 17.06 -18.06
N PRO A 523 22.38 18.33 -17.64
CA PRO A 523 22.88 19.48 -18.35
C PRO A 523 24.41 19.55 -18.42
N LEU A 524 25.12 19.12 -17.39
CA LEU A 524 26.58 19.20 -17.32
C LEU A 524 27.24 18.05 -18.09
N LEU A 525 26.74 16.81 -17.96
CA LEU A 525 27.31 15.67 -18.66
C LEU A 525 27.09 15.69 -20.17
N LEU A 526 26.04 16.35 -20.66
CA LEU A 526 25.81 16.57 -22.09
C LEU A 526 26.93 17.41 -22.74
N GLU A 527 27.61 18.26 -21.99
CA GLU A 527 28.71 19.09 -22.46
C GLU A 527 30.08 18.41 -22.36
N VAL A 528 30.17 17.24 -21.69
CA VAL A 528 31.43 16.55 -21.48
C VAL A 528 31.91 15.82 -22.75
N SER A 529 33.01 16.26 -23.29
CA SER A 529 33.64 15.58 -24.42
C SER A 529 34.21 14.21 -24.02
N GLY A 530 34.02 13.22 -24.90
CA GLY A 530 34.54 11.86 -24.68
C GLY A 530 33.73 10.98 -23.69
N LEU A 531 32.63 11.50 -23.14
CA LEU A 531 31.68 10.68 -22.37
C LEU A 531 30.89 9.78 -23.32
N ARG A 532 30.85 8.48 -23.00
CA ARG A 532 29.99 7.52 -23.69
C ARG A 532 28.98 6.92 -22.74
N HIS A 533 27.78 6.67 -23.23
CA HIS A 533 26.70 6.02 -22.50
C HIS A 533 26.26 4.74 -23.22
N PHE A 534 25.85 3.74 -22.45
CA PHE A 534 25.46 2.43 -22.94
C PHE A 534 24.12 2.04 -22.34
N TYR A 535 23.28 1.35 -23.10
CA TYR A 535 22.10 0.70 -22.52
C TYR A 535 22.56 -0.47 -21.64
N ALA A 536 22.08 -0.47 -20.39
CA ALA A 536 22.48 -1.46 -19.43
C ALA A 536 21.29 -2.04 -18.67
N LYS A 537 21.45 -3.28 -18.24
CA LYS A 537 20.51 -3.95 -17.33
C LYS A 537 21.21 -4.35 -16.05
N SER A 538 20.55 -4.07 -14.92
CA SER A 538 21.00 -4.56 -13.63
C SER A 538 20.79 -6.08 -13.52
N SER A 539 21.63 -6.73 -12.76
CA SER A 539 21.54 -8.17 -12.51
C SER A 539 20.44 -8.55 -11.52
N THR A 540 20.04 -7.60 -10.67
CA THR A 540 18.95 -7.72 -9.71
C THR A 540 18.26 -6.36 -9.51
N THR A 541 17.23 -6.32 -8.69
CA THR A 541 16.44 -5.13 -8.39
C THR A 541 16.68 -4.61 -6.97
N TYR A 542 17.81 -4.96 -6.34
CA TYR A 542 18.17 -4.52 -4.99
C TYR A 542 19.67 -4.47 -4.78
N THR A 543 20.11 -3.54 -3.92
CA THR A 543 21.50 -3.09 -3.78
C THR A 543 22.48 -4.21 -3.44
N SER A 544 22.27 -4.97 -2.35
CA SER A 544 23.28 -5.92 -1.84
C SER A 544 23.65 -7.01 -2.84
N ALA A 545 22.72 -7.51 -3.64
CA ALA A 545 23.02 -8.50 -4.68
C ALA A 545 23.58 -7.85 -5.94
N SER A 546 23.09 -6.69 -6.32
CA SER A 546 23.57 -5.95 -7.50
C SER A 546 25.04 -5.55 -7.34
N VAL A 547 25.39 -4.92 -6.20
CA VAL A 547 26.79 -4.53 -5.91
C VAL A 547 27.71 -5.75 -5.87
N LYS A 548 27.26 -6.85 -5.24
CA LYS A 548 28.03 -8.10 -5.25
C LYS A 548 28.28 -8.62 -6.66
N ASN A 549 27.24 -8.68 -7.50
CA ASN A 549 27.36 -9.18 -8.87
C ASN A 549 28.23 -8.25 -9.74
N MET A 550 28.12 -6.94 -9.53
CA MET A 550 28.94 -5.93 -10.21
C MET A 550 30.42 -6.10 -9.94
N LEU A 551 30.78 -6.43 -8.71
CA LEU A 551 32.16 -6.63 -8.28
C LEU A 551 32.66 -8.08 -8.47
N SER A 552 31.81 -8.98 -8.95
CA SER A 552 32.16 -10.40 -9.17
C SER A 552 32.81 -10.60 -10.52
N TYR A 553 33.81 -11.52 -10.53
CA TYR A 553 34.56 -11.92 -11.73
C TYR A 553 33.67 -12.44 -12.86
N LYS A 554 32.60 -13.16 -12.52
CA LYS A 554 31.60 -13.69 -13.46
C LYS A 554 30.30 -14.05 -12.77
N ASP A 555 29.24 -14.24 -13.53
CA ASP A 555 28.00 -14.84 -13.05
C ASP A 555 28.25 -16.30 -12.64
N SER A 556 28.18 -16.56 -11.34
CA SER A 556 28.51 -17.88 -10.78
C SER A 556 27.87 -18.07 -9.40
N THR A 557 27.50 -19.31 -9.10
CA THR A 557 27.12 -19.74 -7.74
C THR A 557 28.33 -19.92 -6.80
N ASN A 558 29.54 -19.88 -7.32
CA ASN A 558 30.78 -19.91 -6.54
C ASN A 558 31.09 -18.52 -6.02
N LEU A 559 31.64 -18.45 -4.82
CA LEU A 559 32.08 -17.22 -4.20
C LEU A 559 33.55 -16.95 -4.61
N TYR A 560 33.73 -16.25 -5.72
CA TYR A 560 35.03 -15.74 -6.10
C TYR A 560 35.38 -14.46 -5.35
N GLU A 561 36.65 -14.19 -5.19
CA GLU A 561 37.20 -12.94 -4.71
C GLU A 561 36.66 -11.76 -5.53
N ILE A 562 36.19 -10.73 -4.83
CA ILE A 562 35.61 -9.53 -5.47
C ILE A 562 36.67 -8.56 -5.94
N LEU A 563 36.34 -7.71 -6.90
CA LEU A 563 37.24 -6.78 -7.57
C LEU A 563 38.10 -5.92 -6.61
N PRO A 564 37.55 -5.23 -5.59
CA PRO A 564 38.39 -4.42 -4.67
C PRO A 564 39.43 -5.28 -3.91
N ASN A 565 39.02 -6.45 -3.41
CA ASN A 565 39.88 -7.34 -2.65
C ASN A 565 41.01 -7.91 -3.54
N TYR A 566 40.63 -8.35 -4.76
CA TYR A 566 41.56 -8.85 -5.75
C TYR A 566 42.63 -7.82 -6.13
N LEU A 567 42.22 -6.57 -6.43
CA LEU A 567 43.14 -5.53 -6.83
C LEU A 567 44.06 -5.09 -5.70
N ALA A 568 43.55 -4.93 -4.48
CA ALA A 568 44.35 -4.59 -3.31
C ALA A 568 45.41 -5.66 -3.04
N ARG A 569 45.05 -6.95 -3.14
CA ARG A 569 45.99 -8.07 -2.97
C ARG A 569 47.08 -8.14 -4.05
N THR A 570 46.77 -7.61 -5.25
CA THR A 570 47.70 -7.63 -6.39
C THR A 570 48.48 -6.32 -6.54
N GLY A 571 48.48 -5.43 -5.55
CA GLY A 571 49.34 -4.25 -5.46
C GLY A 571 48.76 -2.98 -6.05
N VAL A 572 47.46 -2.92 -6.34
CA VAL A 572 46.75 -1.71 -6.70
C VAL A 572 46.32 -0.98 -5.43
N ASP A 573 46.46 0.35 -5.35
CA ASP A 573 45.88 1.15 -4.27
C ASP A 573 44.37 1.25 -4.46
N VAL A 574 43.63 0.74 -3.49
CA VAL A 574 42.15 0.67 -3.55
C VAL A 574 41.54 1.47 -2.41
N MET A 575 40.68 2.41 -2.73
CA MET A 575 39.92 3.21 -1.77
C MET A 575 38.42 3.00 -1.97
N TRP A 576 37.66 2.93 -0.87
CA TRP A 576 36.20 2.81 -0.84
C TRP A 576 35.57 3.99 -0.12
N ARG A 577 34.76 4.79 -0.82
CA ARG A 577 34.01 5.93 -0.27
C ARG A 577 32.53 5.67 -0.39
N SER A 578 31.78 5.73 0.71
CA SER A 578 30.36 5.35 0.68
C SER A 578 29.49 6.14 1.64
N THR A 579 28.29 6.53 1.16
CA THR A 579 27.12 6.94 1.97
C THR A 579 26.09 5.82 2.06
N ASN A 580 26.28 4.75 1.31
CA ASN A 580 25.36 3.62 1.17
C ASN A 580 25.84 2.40 1.99
N TRP A 581 25.02 1.36 1.98
CA TRP A 581 25.24 0.08 2.64
C TRP A 581 25.00 -1.04 1.61
N GLY A 582 25.27 -2.29 2.00
CA GLY A 582 25.03 -3.44 1.13
C GLY A 582 26.23 -3.87 0.32
N GLU A 583 27.42 -3.28 0.56
CA GLU A 583 28.69 -3.77 0.02
C GLU A 583 29.00 -5.20 0.54
N PRO A 584 29.61 -6.06 -0.31
CA PRO A 584 30.15 -7.33 0.13
C PRO A 584 31.34 -7.10 1.07
N PRO A 585 31.79 -8.13 1.83
CA PRO A 585 32.95 -8.00 2.72
C PRO A 585 34.17 -7.47 2.00
N LEU A 586 34.67 -6.31 2.47
CA LEU A 586 35.91 -5.68 1.95
C LEU A 586 37.09 -6.10 2.80
N HIS A 587 38.16 -6.56 2.16
CA HIS A 587 39.45 -6.93 2.78
C HIS A 587 40.49 -5.80 2.55
N LEU A 588 40.04 -4.54 2.78
CA LEU A 588 40.89 -3.36 2.65
C LEU A 588 41.29 -2.85 4.05
N PRO A 589 42.42 -2.12 4.15
CA PRO A 589 42.76 -1.38 5.36
C PRO A 589 41.61 -0.44 5.80
N SER A 590 41.41 -0.24 7.10
CA SER A 590 40.32 0.54 7.62
C SER A 590 40.38 2.03 7.23
N GLU A 591 41.59 2.54 7.02
CA GLU A 591 41.85 3.91 6.53
C GLU A 591 41.44 4.12 5.06
N ASP A 592 41.38 3.06 4.29
CA ASP A 592 40.97 3.09 2.88
C ASP A 592 39.47 2.93 2.70
N ILE A 593 38.72 2.66 3.79
CA ILE A 593 37.25 2.57 3.80
C ILE A 593 36.70 3.81 4.52
N MET A 594 36.23 4.77 3.75
CA MET A 594 35.74 6.06 4.29
C MET A 594 34.23 6.18 4.14
N ARG A 595 33.54 6.39 5.27
CA ARG A 595 32.14 6.74 5.32
C ARG A 595 31.95 8.25 5.31
N TYR A 596 30.69 8.71 5.08
CA TYR A 596 30.34 10.12 5.03
C TYR A 596 30.95 10.95 6.19
N SER A 597 30.82 10.48 7.44
CA SER A 597 31.32 11.20 8.62
C SER A 597 32.83 11.42 8.59
N GLN A 598 33.60 10.42 8.15
CA GLN A 598 35.04 10.48 8.03
C GLN A 598 35.49 11.41 6.88
N LEU A 599 34.73 11.37 5.75
CA LEU A 599 34.97 12.26 4.62
C LEU A 599 34.63 13.72 4.94
N ALA A 600 33.50 13.96 5.62
CA ALA A 600 33.10 15.28 6.06
C ALA A 600 34.09 15.89 7.08
N GLU A 601 34.65 15.06 7.99
CA GLU A 601 35.69 15.47 8.92
C GLU A 601 37.01 15.79 8.21
N LYS A 602 37.41 14.93 7.25
CA LYS A 602 38.65 15.11 6.47
C LYS A 602 38.61 16.35 5.58
N TYR A 603 37.43 16.67 5.01
CA TYR A 603 37.21 17.78 4.10
C TYR A 603 36.24 18.80 4.70
N ILE A 604 36.65 19.48 5.80
CA ILE A 604 35.89 20.38 6.67
C ILE A 604 35.11 21.52 5.96
N HIS A 605 35.39 21.78 4.70
CA HIS A 605 34.71 22.84 3.94
C HIS A 605 33.32 22.42 3.39
N LEU A 606 32.92 21.17 3.57
CA LEU A 606 31.66 20.59 3.07
C LEU A 606 30.71 20.27 4.22
N ASN A 607 30.15 21.29 4.82
CA ASN A 607 29.17 21.14 5.93
C ASN A 607 27.73 21.07 5.39
N ASP A 608 27.53 20.35 4.27
CA ASP A 608 26.25 20.34 3.56
C ASP A 608 25.37 19.11 3.84
N ASN A 609 25.87 18.10 4.56
CA ASN A 609 25.19 16.82 4.83
C ASN A 609 24.74 16.05 3.56
N TYR A 610 25.32 16.36 2.40
CA TYR A 610 25.01 15.72 1.12
C TYR A 610 26.22 14.98 0.54
N GLU A 611 26.05 14.27 -0.56
CA GLU A 611 27.04 13.37 -1.15
C GLU A 611 28.23 14.07 -1.83
N SER A 612 28.28 15.42 -1.87
CA SER A 612 29.44 16.17 -2.30
C SER A 612 30.72 15.80 -1.53
N ALA A 613 30.62 15.33 -0.29
CA ALA A 613 31.75 14.82 0.46
C ALA A 613 32.43 13.58 -0.17
N LEU A 614 31.67 12.75 -0.91
CA LEU A 614 32.22 11.56 -1.58
C LEU A 614 33.21 11.90 -2.70
N VAL A 615 33.03 13.06 -3.32
CA VAL A 615 33.81 13.53 -4.47
C VAL A 615 34.87 14.56 -4.08
N ALA A 616 34.92 14.95 -2.80
CA ALA A 616 35.90 15.92 -2.33
C ALA A 616 37.31 15.31 -2.23
N GLY A 617 38.35 16.10 -2.53
CA GLY A 617 39.74 15.71 -2.37
C GLY A 617 40.17 14.48 -3.17
N LEU A 618 39.51 14.17 -4.29
CA LEU A 618 39.89 13.00 -5.12
C LEU A 618 41.29 13.15 -5.69
N THR A 619 41.64 14.33 -6.17
CA THR A 619 42.97 14.63 -6.73
C THR A 619 44.08 14.43 -5.70
N GLU A 620 43.87 14.94 -4.50
CA GLU A 620 44.82 14.81 -3.39
C GLU A 620 45.03 13.34 -2.99
N ASP A 621 43.96 12.57 -2.85
CA ASP A 621 44.07 11.15 -2.48
C ASP A 621 44.74 10.31 -3.60
N ILE A 622 44.49 10.64 -4.88
CA ILE A 622 45.15 9.97 -6.02
C ILE A 622 46.64 10.29 -6.06
N GLU A 623 47.03 11.53 -5.80
CA GLU A 623 48.43 11.96 -5.82
C GLU A 623 49.24 11.36 -4.64
N LEU A 624 48.58 11.07 -3.50
CA LEU A 624 49.17 10.42 -2.35
C LEU A 624 49.30 8.89 -2.50
N ALA A 625 48.69 8.32 -3.51
CA ALA A 625 48.75 6.86 -3.76
C ALA A 625 50.16 6.38 -4.01
N LYS A 626 50.49 5.20 -3.44
CA LYS A 626 51.83 4.59 -3.53
C LYS A 626 52.03 3.76 -4.77
N SER A 627 50.90 3.14 -5.25
CA SER A 627 50.92 2.33 -6.46
C SER A 627 50.72 3.23 -7.72
N PRO A 628 51.32 2.86 -8.86
CA PRO A 628 51.00 3.50 -10.14
C PRO A 628 49.60 3.22 -10.60
N LYS A 629 48.90 2.25 -10.02
CA LYS A 629 47.53 1.87 -10.34
C LYS A 629 46.60 2.16 -9.16
N VAL A 630 45.53 2.94 -9.39
CA VAL A 630 44.63 3.36 -8.34
C VAL A 630 43.17 3.03 -8.73
N LEU A 631 42.44 2.41 -7.83
CA LEU A 631 41.00 2.22 -7.91
C LEU A 631 40.31 3.00 -6.77
N ILE A 632 39.42 3.92 -7.12
CA ILE A 632 38.52 4.54 -6.13
C ILE A 632 37.09 4.07 -6.42
N VAL A 633 36.45 3.42 -5.47
CA VAL A 633 35.03 3.07 -5.55
C VAL A 633 34.23 4.11 -4.76
N ILE A 634 33.27 4.74 -5.43
CA ILE A 634 32.31 5.66 -4.82
C ILE A 634 30.93 5.04 -4.86
N HIS A 635 30.35 4.75 -3.70
CA HIS A 635 29.02 4.13 -3.58
C HIS A 635 28.03 5.13 -2.99
N THR A 636 27.11 5.62 -3.83
CA THR A 636 26.16 6.71 -3.52
C THR A 636 24.83 6.17 -2.98
N SER A 637 24.00 7.05 -2.41
CA SER A 637 22.60 6.80 -2.00
C SER A 637 21.62 7.82 -2.58
N THR A 638 22.03 8.59 -3.57
CA THR A 638 21.36 9.81 -4.05
C THR A 638 19.91 9.61 -4.47
N SER A 639 19.57 8.54 -5.18
CA SER A 639 18.21 8.33 -5.72
C SER A 639 17.40 7.29 -4.94
N HIS A 640 17.83 6.91 -3.74
CA HIS A 640 17.10 5.97 -2.87
C HIS A 640 15.83 6.62 -2.30
N GLY A 641 14.67 5.98 -2.55
CA GLY A 641 13.37 6.39 -2.01
C GLY A 641 13.12 5.94 -0.56
N PRO A 642 11.99 6.30 0.02
CA PRO A 642 10.91 7.14 -0.55
C PRO A 642 11.13 8.65 -0.39
N THR A 643 12.19 9.10 0.29
CA THR A 643 12.41 10.49 0.68
C THR A 643 13.33 11.24 -0.31
N TYR A 644 13.08 11.09 -1.62
CA TYR A 644 13.89 11.71 -2.69
C TYR A 644 14.19 13.18 -2.43
N TYR A 645 13.23 13.96 -1.90
CA TYR A 645 13.37 15.40 -1.62
C TYR A 645 14.43 15.74 -0.57
N LYS A 646 14.96 14.75 0.16
CA LYS A 646 16.04 14.90 1.14
C LYS A 646 17.42 14.56 0.59
N LYS A 647 17.49 14.03 -0.62
CA LYS A 647 18.71 13.43 -1.17
C LYS A 647 19.55 14.42 -1.98
N TYR A 648 19.11 15.64 -2.18
CA TYR A 648 19.81 16.70 -2.90
C TYR A 648 19.78 18.03 -2.14
N PRO A 649 20.82 18.90 -2.32
CA PRO A 649 20.83 20.25 -1.77
C PRO A 649 19.71 21.12 -2.39
N PRO A 650 19.20 22.15 -1.69
CA PRO A 650 18.09 22.98 -2.15
C PRO A 650 18.29 23.63 -3.53
N GLN A 651 19.54 23.96 -3.93
CA GLN A 651 19.83 24.53 -5.25
C GLN A 651 19.54 23.56 -6.41
N PHE A 652 19.36 22.27 -6.13
CA PHE A 652 18.98 21.26 -7.12
C PHE A 652 17.47 20.96 -7.15
N GLU A 653 16.64 21.63 -6.33
CA GLU A 653 15.17 21.54 -6.39
C GLU A 653 14.63 22.38 -7.55
N ILE A 654 14.95 21.98 -8.78
CA ILE A 654 14.58 22.70 -10.03
C ILE A 654 13.18 22.26 -10.50
N PHE A 655 12.91 20.97 -10.45
CA PHE A 655 11.61 20.41 -10.84
C PHE A 655 10.66 20.46 -9.63
N THR A 656 9.62 21.30 -9.71
CA THR A 656 8.65 21.55 -8.63
C THR A 656 7.21 21.50 -9.14
N PRO A 657 6.20 21.28 -8.25
CA PRO A 657 6.30 20.92 -6.83
C PRO A 657 6.85 19.50 -6.60
N VAL A 658 7.42 19.24 -5.40
CA VAL A 658 7.98 17.94 -5.05
C VAL A 658 7.13 17.23 -3.98
N CYS A 659 7.07 15.91 -4.04
CA CYS A 659 6.48 15.08 -3.00
C CYS A 659 7.36 15.11 -1.74
N LYS A 660 6.84 15.67 -0.64
CA LYS A 660 7.50 15.74 0.69
C LYS A 660 6.92 14.70 1.67
N SER A 661 6.44 13.56 1.16
CA SER A 661 5.86 12.47 1.94
C SER A 661 6.71 11.21 1.84
N VAL A 662 6.78 10.45 2.93
CA VAL A 662 7.34 9.08 2.94
C VAL A 662 6.39 8.05 2.30
N GLU A 663 5.15 8.44 2.00
CA GLU A 663 4.13 7.60 1.37
C GLU A 663 3.85 8.08 -0.05
N PRO A 664 4.52 7.53 -1.08
CA PRO A 664 4.40 8.01 -2.46
C PRO A 664 2.98 8.02 -3.00
N LYS A 665 2.16 7.03 -2.62
CA LYS A 665 0.73 6.97 -3.05
C LYS A 665 -0.11 8.18 -2.63
N GLY A 666 0.33 8.97 -1.67
CA GLY A 666 -0.34 10.17 -1.20
C GLY A 666 -0.05 11.43 -2.01
N CYS A 667 0.95 11.38 -2.90
CA CYS A 667 1.36 12.48 -3.77
C CYS A 667 0.83 12.30 -5.19
N LEU A 668 0.81 13.38 -5.96
CA LEU A 668 0.64 13.28 -7.40
C LEU A 668 1.88 12.61 -8.01
N GLN A 669 1.68 11.78 -9.02
CA GLN A 669 2.81 11.09 -9.69
C GLN A 669 3.85 12.09 -10.25
N SER A 670 3.39 13.25 -10.74
CA SER A 670 4.28 14.32 -11.21
C SER A 670 5.17 14.87 -10.10
N GLU A 671 4.70 14.99 -8.87
CA GLU A 671 5.46 15.46 -7.70
C GLU A 671 6.55 14.46 -7.29
N ILE A 672 6.25 13.15 -7.41
CA ILE A 672 7.22 12.09 -7.15
C ILE A 672 8.32 12.12 -8.22
N ILE A 673 7.92 12.23 -9.50
CA ILE A 673 8.85 12.32 -10.63
C ILE A 673 9.72 13.58 -10.49
N ASN A 674 9.15 14.72 -10.09
CA ASN A 674 9.91 15.96 -9.88
C ASN A 674 10.99 15.78 -8.79
N ALA A 675 10.62 15.22 -7.65
CA ALA A 675 11.58 14.94 -6.57
C ALA A 675 12.68 13.99 -7.02
N TYR A 676 12.32 12.96 -7.78
CA TYR A 676 13.27 11.99 -8.33
C TYR A 676 14.19 12.61 -9.41
N ASP A 677 13.66 13.41 -10.33
CA ASP A 677 14.45 14.07 -11.38
C ASP A 677 15.49 15.04 -10.78
N ASN A 678 15.17 15.68 -9.66
CA ASN A 678 16.13 16.50 -8.90
C ASN A 678 17.29 15.66 -8.34
N THR A 679 17.08 14.39 -7.96
CA THR A 679 18.19 13.49 -7.56
C THR A 679 19.09 13.15 -8.74
N ILE A 680 18.51 12.98 -9.94
CA ILE A 680 19.29 12.72 -11.16
C ILE A 680 20.10 13.96 -11.55
N LEU A 681 19.54 15.16 -11.41
CA LEU A 681 20.25 16.42 -11.63
C LEU A 681 21.43 16.59 -10.65
N TYR A 682 21.26 16.17 -9.40
CA TYR A 682 22.36 16.18 -8.43
C TYR A 682 23.42 15.11 -8.75
N THR A 683 23.03 13.94 -9.23
CA THR A 683 23.95 12.91 -9.74
C THR A 683 24.78 13.44 -10.91
N ASP A 684 24.17 14.18 -11.85
CA ASP A 684 24.84 14.85 -12.96
C ASP A 684 25.97 15.76 -12.47
N PHE A 685 25.68 16.60 -11.47
CA PHE A 685 26.68 17.47 -10.83
C PHE A 685 27.83 16.67 -10.19
N LEU A 686 27.54 15.60 -9.46
CA LEU A 686 28.57 14.77 -8.81
C LEU A 686 29.50 14.12 -9.84
N LEU A 687 28.93 13.53 -10.90
CA LEU A 687 29.71 12.86 -11.95
C LEU A 687 30.56 13.88 -12.74
N HIS A 688 29.99 15.04 -13.06
CA HIS A 688 30.73 16.11 -13.72
C HIS A 688 31.90 16.61 -12.83
N SER A 689 31.68 16.73 -11.51
CA SER A 689 32.74 17.11 -10.58
C SER A 689 33.89 16.09 -10.55
N ILE A 690 33.59 14.79 -10.59
CA ILE A 690 34.61 13.73 -10.69
C ILE A 690 35.40 13.89 -12.00
N ILE A 691 34.74 13.99 -13.14
CA ILE A 691 35.39 14.14 -14.44
C ILE A 691 36.28 15.40 -14.47
N SER A 692 35.77 16.52 -13.92
CA SER A 692 36.53 17.77 -13.84
C SER A 692 37.79 17.69 -13.01
N GLN A 693 37.79 16.87 -11.95
CA GLN A 693 38.99 16.61 -11.13
C GLN A 693 39.96 15.66 -11.85
N LEU A 694 39.44 14.56 -12.43
CA LEU A 694 40.24 13.59 -13.17
C LEU A 694 40.91 14.18 -14.41
N SER A 695 40.26 15.14 -15.10
CA SER A 695 40.83 15.81 -16.30
C SER A 695 42.05 16.71 -15.99
N LYS A 696 42.29 17.03 -14.70
CA LYS A 696 43.45 17.80 -14.26
C LYS A 696 44.68 16.97 -13.94
N LEU A 697 44.54 15.63 -13.96
CA LEU A 697 45.60 14.69 -13.58
C LEU A 697 46.45 14.32 -14.82
N ASP A 698 47.28 15.25 -15.31
CA ASP A 698 48.08 15.08 -16.54
C ASP A 698 49.04 13.85 -16.48
N LYS A 699 49.41 13.41 -15.29
CA LYS A 699 50.32 12.25 -15.06
C LYS A 699 49.63 10.92 -15.10
N TYR A 700 48.28 10.89 -15.04
CA TYR A 700 47.48 9.69 -14.99
C TYR A 700 46.64 9.51 -16.26
N GLU A 701 46.54 8.27 -16.72
CA GLU A 701 45.44 7.89 -17.59
C GLU A 701 44.20 7.67 -16.74
N SER A 702 43.27 8.62 -16.79
CA SER A 702 42.13 8.69 -15.88
C SER A 702 40.86 8.20 -16.54
N THR A 703 40.09 7.37 -15.82
CA THR A 703 38.81 6.84 -16.29
C THR A 703 37.75 6.93 -15.18
N MET A 704 36.56 7.40 -15.51
CA MET A 704 35.36 7.28 -14.66
C MET A 704 34.39 6.27 -15.28
N ILE A 705 33.91 5.34 -14.48
CA ILE A 705 32.83 4.41 -14.82
C ILE A 705 31.68 4.67 -13.86
N TYR A 706 30.52 5.01 -14.37
CA TYR A 706 29.27 5.13 -13.59
C TYR A 706 28.29 4.06 -14.01
N VAL A 707 27.70 3.37 -13.04
CA VAL A 707 26.64 2.40 -13.24
C VAL A 707 25.74 2.40 -12.03
N SER A 708 24.41 2.41 -12.22
CA SER A 708 23.49 2.21 -11.11
C SER A 708 23.41 0.74 -10.72
N ASP A 709 23.17 0.49 -9.45
CA ASP A 709 22.98 -0.86 -8.92
C ASP A 709 21.64 -1.47 -9.38
N HIS A 710 20.57 -0.69 -9.38
CA HIS A 710 19.26 -1.00 -9.97
C HIS A 710 18.52 0.29 -10.32
N GLY A 711 17.34 0.17 -10.87
CA GLY A 711 16.43 1.28 -11.09
C GLY A 711 15.33 1.37 -10.03
N GLU A 712 14.30 2.18 -10.28
CA GLU A 712 13.27 2.56 -9.32
C GLU A 712 11.88 2.65 -9.98
N SER A 713 10.83 2.19 -9.30
CA SER A 713 9.44 2.42 -9.71
C SER A 713 8.88 3.66 -9.03
N LEU A 714 8.31 4.56 -9.80
CA LEU A 714 7.71 5.82 -9.32
C LEU A 714 6.18 5.85 -9.46
N GLY A 715 5.53 4.68 -9.36
CA GLY A 715 4.08 4.54 -9.45
C GLY A 715 3.59 3.83 -10.71
N GLU A 716 4.48 3.28 -11.54
CA GLU A 716 4.12 2.46 -12.69
C GLU A 716 3.31 1.23 -12.21
N ASN A 717 2.10 1.06 -12.77
CA ASN A 717 1.15 0.01 -12.35
C ASN A 717 0.85 0.00 -10.83
N GLY A 718 0.95 1.16 -10.16
CA GLY A 718 0.74 1.29 -8.72
C GLY A 718 1.87 0.73 -7.86
N VAL A 719 3.03 0.43 -8.47
CA VAL A 719 4.25 -0.04 -7.81
C VAL A 719 5.16 1.15 -7.52
N TYR A 720 5.73 1.17 -6.32
CA TYR A 720 6.70 2.16 -5.87
C TYR A 720 7.94 1.46 -5.33
N MET A 721 9.09 2.16 -5.34
CA MET A 721 10.36 1.62 -4.87
C MET A 721 10.89 0.49 -5.78
N HIS A 722 11.79 -0.31 -5.26
CA HIS A 722 12.50 -1.40 -5.94
C HIS A 722 12.35 -2.73 -5.19
N GLY A 723 13.05 -3.79 -5.62
CA GLY A 723 13.08 -5.07 -4.93
C GLY A 723 12.01 -6.07 -5.40
N ILE A 724 11.30 -5.79 -6.49
CA ILE A 724 10.44 -6.79 -7.13
C ILE A 724 11.35 -7.82 -7.85
N PRO A 725 11.07 -9.14 -7.74
CA PRO A 725 11.82 -10.13 -8.46
C PRO A 725 11.96 -9.80 -9.94
N LEU A 726 13.17 -9.92 -10.49
CA LEU A 726 13.49 -9.51 -11.86
C LEU A 726 12.52 -10.06 -12.93
N ALA A 727 11.97 -11.26 -12.71
CA ALA A 727 10.99 -11.88 -13.61
C ALA A 727 9.64 -11.16 -13.68
N PHE A 728 9.32 -10.28 -12.71
CA PHE A 728 8.04 -9.56 -12.59
C PHE A 728 8.25 -8.05 -12.45
N ALA A 729 9.50 -7.62 -12.31
CA ALA A 729 9.84 -6.23 -12.12
C ALA A 729 9.48 -5.41 -13.35
N PRO A 730 8.89 -4.21 -13.16
CA PRO A 730 8.84 -3.21 -14.22
C PRO A 730 10.25 -2.94 -14.75
N LYS A 731 10.37 -2.63 -16.03
CA LYS A 731 11.67 -2.36 -16.66
C LYS A 731 12.41 -1.19 -15.99
N GLU A 732 11.68 -0.28 -15.42
CA GLU A 732 12.19 0.84 -14.65
C GLU A 732 13.02 0.43 -13.43
N GLN A 733 12.88 -0.82 -12.94
CA GLN A 733 13.69 -1.34 -11.83
C GLN A 733 14.98 -2.02 -12.28
N TYR A 734 15.18 -2.29 -13.59
CA TYR A 734 16.38 -2.98 -14.08
C TYR A 734 17.03 -2.35 -15.31
N GLU A 735 16.37 -1.44 -16.03
CA GLU A 735 17.00 -0.64 -17.07
C GLU A 735 17.73 0.55 -16.42
N ILE A 736 19.08 0.49 -16.39
CA ILE A 736 19.95 1.37 -15.63
C ILE A 736 20.87 2.20 -16.52
N PRO A 737 21.31 3.40 -16.08
CA PRO A 737 22.35 4.15 -16.76
C PRO A 737 23.73 3.50 -16.58
N PHE A 738 24.54 3.57 -17.63
CA PHE A 738 25.92 3.14 -17.64
C PHE A 738 26.75 4.13 -18.47
N PHE A 739 27.68 4.84 -17.82
CA PHE A 739 28.54 5.85 -18.45
C PHE A 739 30.00 5.49 -18.30
N VAL A 740 30.79 5.79 -19.33
CA VAL A 740 32.25 5.70 -19.26
C VAL A 740 32.82 7.00 -19.84
N TRP A 741 33.68 7.64 -19.08
CA TRP A 741 34.55 8.70 -19.52
C TRP A 741 36.01 8.31 -19.34
N SER A 742 36.86 8.60 -20.29
CA SER A 742 38.31 8.38 -20.16
C SER A 742 39.09 9.52 -20.80
N SER A 743 40.20 9.91 -20.18
CA SER A 743 41.17 10.83 -20.76
C SER A 743 41.74 10.31 -22.09
N ASN A 744 41.67 8.99 -22.30
CA ASN A 744 41.99 8.29 -23.55
C ASN A 744 40.71 7.61 -24.10
N ALA A 745 39.87 8.40 -24.78
CA ALA A 745 38.57 7.92 -25.27
C ALA A 745 38.68 6.74 -26.27
N SER A 746 39.83 6.54 -26.93
CA SER A 746 40.04 5.43 -27.86
C SER A 746 40.02 4.06 -27.22
N ARG A 747 40.20 3.98 -25.90
CA ARG A 747 40.10 2.71 -25.11
C ARG A 747 38.66 2.28 -24.85
N ILE A 748 37.68 3.17 -24.97
CA ILE A 748 36.30 2.84 -24.78
C ILE A 748 35.77 2.11 -26.01
N LYS A 749 35.47 0.80 -25.82
CA LYS A 749 34.88 -0.01 -26.90
C LYS A 749 33.35 0.06 -26.85
N ASP A 750 32.72 -0.02 -28.02
CA ASP A 750 31.28 -0.05 -28.13
C ASP A 750 30.73 -1.40 -27.61
N LEU A 751 29.65 -1.30 -26.84
CA LEU A 751 28.90 -2.44 -26.32
C LEU A 751 27.44 -2.31 -26.77
N ASN A 752 26.87 -3.37 -27.32
CA ASN A 752 25.47 -3.37 -27.75
C ASN A 752 24.53 -3.32 -26.55
N GLU A 753 24.84 -4.07 -25.49
CA GLU A 753 24.12 -4.09 -24.22
C GLU A 753 25.10 -4.40 -23.08
N ALA A 754 25.10 -3.58 -22.05
CA ALA A 754 25.94 -3.76 -20.87
C ALA A 754 25.15 -4.44 -19.72
N THR A 755 25.89 -5.10 -18.84
CA THR A 755 25.36 -5.67 -17.58
C THR A 755 26.36 -5.43 -16.46
N HIS A 756 25.98 -5.66 -15.22
CA HIS A 756 26.87 -5.56 -14.06
C HIS A 756 28.14 -6.40 -14.20
N PHE A 757 28.06 -7.55 -14.85
CA PHE A 757 29.21 -8.46 -15.02
C PHE A 757 30.31 -7.94 -15.95
N HIS A 758 30.05 -6.84 -16.68
CA HIS A 758 31.09 -6.18 -17.47
C HIS A 758 32.02 -5.31 -16.62
N ILE A 759 31.59 -4.87 -15.41
CA ILE A 759 32.33 -3.89 -14.61
C ILE A 759 33.69 -4.43 -14.16
N PHE A 760 33.76 -5.66 -13.64
CA PHE A 760 35.01 -6.28 -13.20
C PHE A 760 36.10 -6.20 -14.28
N HIS A 761 35.76 -6.65 -15.48
CA HIS A 761 36.69 -6.69 -16.60
C HIS A 761 36.98 -5.31 -17.20
N SER A 762 35.98 -4.40 -17.17
CA SER A 762 36.20 -3.03 -17.63
C SER A 762 37.21 -2.30 -16.74
N VAL A 763 37.09 -2.40 -15.42
CA VAL A 763 38.05 -1.80 -14.49
C VAL A 763 39.47 -2.34 -14.74
N LEU A 764 39.63 -3.66 -14.86
CA LEU A 764 40.92 -4.26 -15.19
C LEU A 764 41.49 -3.77 -16.53
N THR A 765 40.63 -3.52 -17.52
CA THR A 765 41.06 -3.04 -18.83
C THR A 765 41.64 -1.61 -18.76
N PHE A 766 41.09 -0.75 -17.91
CA PHE A 766 41.54 0.65 -17.78
C PHE A 766 42.70 0.82 -16.79
N LEU A 767 42.87 -0.03 -15.82
CA LEU A 767 44.07 -0.08 -14.94
C LEU A 767 45.27 -0.66 -15.65
#